data_f8c9dfe0dde1893d2f20904c8e70c642
#
_entry.id   f8c9dfe0dde1893d2f20904c8e70c642
#
_cell.length_a   1.000
_cell.length_b   1.000
_cell.length_c   1.000
_cell.angle_alpha   90.00
_cell.angle_beta   90.00
_cell.angle_gamma   90.00
#
_symmetry.space_group_name_H-M   'P 1'
#
loop_
_entity.id
_entity.type
_entity.pdbx_description
1 polymer ?
#
loop_
_entity_poly.entity_id
_entity_poly.type
_entity_poly.pdbx_seq_one_letter_code
_entity_poly.pdbx_strand_id
1 'polypeptide(L)'
;MKLITTLPLLALLSGVAFAQQTTDNSCRPDGLYQTPGINVPYCTVYDATGREIISPDHPRRIIGYFTSWRHGKNGQPAYLASDIPWDKITHINYAFAHVNSANQISVGDVTASNNAATGMEWPGVAGAELDPNLPYRGHFNLLQKYKQQYPHVKTLISVGGWAETGGYFDSNGDRVASGGFYSMTTNSDLSINNQGINTFADSAVAFIRQYGFDGVDIDYEYPTSMNDAGNPDDFALANSLRGGLMRSYIELMKVLRQKLDAAGAADGKHYLLTIASPSSGYLLRGMEAFQVTQYLDYVNIMSYDLHGAWNQFVGHNAALFDTGMDAELAAWNYYNTTQYQNIGYLNTDWACHYFRGTMPAGRINIGIPYYSRGWKDVQGGNNGLWGTAALPNQNACPPGTGGSTVSKCGNGAVGIDNLWHDKNTQGGEMPAGSNPLWHTMNLAEGIVGSYAPVYGLDPANPEHQLTGTYSEHYDATAVAPWLWNAQKKVFLSVETEQSIAAKAQYVIENGIGGVMFWELAGDYGWNAANGEYFIGDTLTTQFYNSFRNASPYGAVKANRTMPTQAADIRLSISDFKLGDQNFPINPKLTLTNHSEGAIPGGASISFDVPTAIPDTISDQSGFGLTVIESGRNASGNNIGGLSSDFHRVRFNLPGYLSVASGESVTVTLNYHLPMPMPSNWILSANGADYAFAQEYPQLPVVAIGSGDGGPGDGDANGESCGGVTATIYPYPQWPQTDWQGLPSHAVGGDHLSYQGSVYKANWWTNSVPGSDGSWSFICNL
;
A
#
# COMPACT_ATOMS: atom_id res chain seq x y z
N MET A 1 38.11 -61.94 -43.76
CA MET A 1 37.16 -60.96 -44.21
C MET A 1 36.20 -60.66 -43.06
N LYS A 2 36.46 -59.59 -42.31
CA LYS A 2 35.53 -59.03 -41.31
C LYS A 2 35.51 -57.55 -41.54
N LEU A 3 34.34 -57.04 -41.93
CA LEU A 3 34.06 -55.63 -42.04
C LEU A 3 33.95 -55.02 -40.63
N ILE A 4 34.67 -53.92 -40.40
CA ILE A 4 34.51 -53.06 -39.24
C ILE A 4 33.73 -51.81 -39.71
N THR A 5 32.53 -51.63 -39.19
CA THR A 5 31.70 -50.44 -39.37
C THR A 5 31.96 -49.48 -38.21
N THR A 6 32.50 -48.34 -38.51
CA THR A 6 32.66 -47.17 -37.58
C THR A 6 31.40 -46.34 -37.61
N LEU A 7 30.73 -46.16 -36.44
CA LEU A 7 29.70 -45.13 -36.20
C LEU A 7 30.36 -43.78 -35.89
N PRO A 8 29.87 -42.68 -36.40
CA PRO A 8 30.30 -41.36 -35.95
C PRO A 8 29.53 -40.93 -34.69
N LEU A 9 30.28 -40.46 -33.69
CA LEU A 9 29.79 -39.85 -32.45
C LEU A 9 29.29 -38.42 -32.78
N LEU A 10 27.98 -38.19 -32.69
CA LEU A 10 27.41 -36.84 -32.78
C LEU A 10 27.55 -36.17 -31.42
N ALA A 11 28.38 -35.12 -31.33
CA ALA A 11 28.45 -34.26 -30.17
C ALA A 11 27.22 -33.30 -30.21
N LEU A 12 26.28 -33.49 -29.33
CA LEU A 12 25.27 -32.51 -29.02
C LEU A 12 25.88 -31.40 -28.17
N LEU A 13 26.13 -30.27 -28.76
CA LEU A 13 26.48 -29.03 -28.06
C LEU A 13 25.20 -28.48 -27.39
N SER A 14 25.24 -28.40 -26.08
CA SER A 14 24.26 -27.75 -25.21
C SER A 14 24.28 -26.23 -25.46
N GLY A 15 23.36 -25.78 -26.28
CA GLY A 15 23.05 -24.34 -26.48
C GLY A 15 21.71 -23.98 -25.86
N VAL A 16 21.60 -23.95 -24.53
CA VAL A 16 20.32 -23.62 -23.86
C VAL A 16 20.52 -22.65 -22.67
N ALA A 17 21.60 -21.89 -22.60
CA ALA A 17 21.83 -21.05 -21.42
C ALA A 17 21.60 -19.53 -21.60
N PHE A 18 21.34 -19.02 -22.81
CA PHE A 18 21.22 -17.58 -23.03
C PHE A 18 19.83 -17.04 -23.37
N ALA A 19 18.86 -17.89 -23.71
CA ALA A 19 17.51 -17.45 -24.06
C ALA A 19 16.57 -17.30 -22.85
N GLN A 20 16.88 -17.91 -21.71
CA GLN A 20 16.03 -17.90 -20.52
C GLN A 20 16.21 -16.65 -19.66
N GLN A 21 17.36 -15.99 -19.71
CA GLN A 21 17.67 -14.81 -18.92
C GLN A 21 16.89 -13.55 -19.33
N THR A 22 16.46 -13.45 -20.59
CA THR A 22 15.67 -12.31 -21.09
C THR A 22 14.16 -12.48 -20.85
N THR A 23 13.68 -13.69 -20.55
CA THR A 23 12.25 -13.99 -20.39
C THR A 23 11.74 -13.71 -18.98
N ASP A 24 12.52 -13.97 -17.93
CA ASP A 24 12.06 -13.83 -16.53
C ASP A 24 11.77 -12.38 -16.16
N ASN A 25 12.57 -11.42 -16.60
CA ASN A 25 12.34 -10.00 -16.33
C ASN A 25 11.09 -9.43 -17.06
N SER A 26 10.62 -10.10 -18.13
CA SER A 26 9.41 -9.69 -18.85
C SER A 26 8.13 -9.88 -18.03
N CYS A 27 8.16 -10.73 -17.00
CA CYS A 27 7.04 -10.96 -16.09
C CYS A 27 7.07 -10.06 -14.84
N ARG A 28 8.11 -9.23 -14.67
CA ARG A 28 8.24 -8.37 -13.49
C ARG A 28 7.08 -7.36 -13.43
N PRO A 29 6.34 -7.27 -12.30
CA PRO A 29 5.29 -6.28 -12.13
C PRO A 29 5.80 -4.84 -12.33
N ASP A 30 4.96 -3.99 -12.94
CA ASP A 30 5.29 -2.59 -13.15
C ASP A 30 5.60 -1.88 -11.81
N GLY A 31 6.74 -1.16 -11.78
CA GLY A 31 7.22 -0.45 -10.60
C GLY A 31 7.81 -1.33 -9.49
N LEU A 32 7.91 -2.66 -9.65
CA LEU A 32 8.61 -3.51 -8.68
C LEU A 32 10.14 -3.35 -8.82
N TYR A 33 10.82 -3.12 -7.69
CA TYR A 33 12.27 -3.00 -7.64
C TYR A 33 12.96 -4.27 -8.13
N GLN A 34 14.00 -4.10 -8.91
CA GLN A 34 14.88 -5.19 -9.36
C GLN A 34 16.19 -5.12 -8.61
N THR A 35 16.54 -6.18 -7.90
CA THR A 35 17.82 -6.30 -7.21
C THR A 35 18.96 -6.37 -8.22
N PRO A 36 19.91 -5.42 -8.21
CA PRO A 36 21.00 -5.40 -9.17
C PRO A 36 21.83 -6.68 -9.17
N GLY A 37 22.10 -7.23 -10.37
CA GLY A 37 22.91 -8.43 -10.55
C GLY A 37 22.25 -9.75 -10.19
N ILE A 38 20.98 -9.75 -9.78
CA ILE A 38 20.20 -10.95 -9.47
C ILE A 38 19.19 -11.21 -10.58
N ASN A 39 19.20 -12.44 -11.11
CA ASN A 39 18.17 -12.91 -12.04
C ASN A 39 17.02 -13.51 -11.23
N VAL A 40 16.01 -12.71 -10.95
CA VAL A 40 14.83 -13.13 -10.17
C VAL A 40 13.85 -13.86 -11.09
N PRO A 41 13.39 -15.07 -10.76
CA PRO A 41 12.50 -15.85 -11.62
C PRO A 41 11.04 -15.37 -11.49
N TYR A 42 10.75 -14.13 -11.89
CA TYR A 42 9.42 -13.52 -11.78
C TYR A 42 8.32 -14.33 -12.47
N CYS A 43 8.64 -14.98 -13.61
CA CYS A 43 7.66 -15.77 -14.37
C CYS A 43 7.17 -17.03 -13.65
N THR A 44 7.72 -17.37 -12.49
CA THR A 44 7.17 -18.44 -11.64
C THR A 44 5.93 -18.00 -10.86
N VAL A 45 5.73 -16.68 -10.72
CA VAL A 45 4.61 -16.09 -9.96
C VAL A 45 3.76 -15.16 -10.83
N TYR A 46 4.36 -14.49 -11.81
CA TYR A 46 3.70 -13.49 -12.65
C TYR A 46 3.69 -13.90 -14.12
N ASP A 47 2.63 -13.50 -14.83
CA ASP A 47 2.53 -13.64 -16.28
C ASP A 47 3.29 -12.52 -17.01
N ALA A 48 3.33 -12.57 -18.35
CA ALA A 48 4.00 -11.57 -19.17
C ALA A 48 3.40 -10.16 -19.08
N THR A 49 2.26 -9.98 -18.43
CA THR A 49 1.65 -8.66 -18.15
C THR A 49 1.97 -8.15 -16.74
N GLY A 50 2.73 -8.90 -15.95
CA GLY A 50 3.03 -8.59 -14.55
C GLY A 50 1.87 -8.90 -13.58
N ARG A 51 0.88 -9.69 -14.02
CA ARG A 51 -0.20 -10.17 -13.14
C ARG A 51 0.18 -11.49 -12.51
N GLU A 52 -0.21 -11.67 -11.26
CA GLU A 52 0.04 -12.89 -10.54
C GLU A 52 -0.76 -14.07 -11.14
N ILE A 53 -0.06 -15.17 -11.38
CA ILE A 53 -0.65 -16.44 -11.83
C ILE A 53 -1.20 -17.15 -10.59
N ILE A 54 -2.53 -17.17 -10.44
CA ILE A 54 -3.19 -17.84 -9.32
C ILE A 54 -3.88 -19.10 -9.85
N SER A 55 -5.10 -18.98 -10.35
CA SER A 55 -5.81 -20.03 -11.05
C SER A 55 -6.84 -19.39 -12.00
N PRO A 56 -7.39 -20.14 -12.97
CA PRO A 56 -8.40 -19.59 -13.89
C PRO A 56 -9.63 -19.01 -13.19
N ASP A 57 -9.99 -19.56 -12.02
CA ASP A 57 -11.15 -19.13 -11.25
C ASP A 57 -10.83 -18.01 -10.22
N HIS A 58 -9.57 -17.56 -10.16
CA HIS A 58 -9.12 -16.53 -9.23
C HIS A 58 -8.35 -15.42 -9.97
N PRO A 59 -9.04 -14.55 -10.72
CA PRO A 59 -8.39 -13.44 -11.43
C PRO A 59 -7.94 -12.31 -10.51
N ARG A 60 -8.27 -12.35 -9.22
CA ARG A 60 -7.92 -11.39 -8.17
C ARG A 60 -7.56 -12.10 -6.88
N ARG A 61 -6.82 -11.39 -6.01
CA ARG A 61 -6.45 -11.93 -4.69
C ARG A 61 -7.64 -11.92 -3.75
N ILE A 62 -7.75 -13.01 -3.01
CA ILE A 62 -8.63 -13.17 -1.83
C ILE A 62 -7.69 -13.64 -0.72
N ILE A 63 -7.30 -12.72 0.16
CA ILE A 63 -6.26 -12.93 1.16
C ILE A 63 -6.90 -13.02 2.53
N GLY A 64 -6.62 -14.08 3.29
CA GLY A 64 -7.14 -14.22 4.65
C GLY A 64 -6.03 -14.24 5.68
N TYR A 65 -6.18 -13.46 6.76
CA TYR A 65 -5.36 -13.64 7.96
C TYR A 65 -5.88 -14.85 8.74
N PHE A 66 -4.96 -15.80 9.01
CA PHE A 66 -5.18 -17.00 9.81
C PHE A 66 -4.42 -16.88 11.12
N THR A 67 -5.16 -16.71 12.21
CA THR A 67 -4.59 -16.33 13.51
C THR A 67 -4.23 -17.53 14.37
N SER A 68 -3.04 -17.50 14.97
CA SER A 68 -2.47 -18.61 15.76
C SER A 68 -3.24 -18.92 17.04
N TRP A 69 -3.95 -17.94 17.61
CA TRP A 69 -4.61 -18.05 18.92
C TRP A 69 -6.02 -18.64 18.89
N ARG A 70 -6.60 -18.86 17.69
CA ARG A 70 -7.91 -19.51 17.53
C ARG A 70 -7.80 -21.05 17.50
N HIS A 71 -6.96 -21.61 18.33
CA HIS A 71 -6.64 -23.04 18.35
C HIS A 71 -7.50 -23.88 19.31
N GLY A 72 -8.58 -23.33 19.89
CA GLY A 72 -9.45 -24.02 20.85
C GLY A 72 -9.05 -23.83 22.31
N LYS A 73 -8.24 -22.80 22.63
CA LYS A 73 -7.83 -22.49 24.01
C LYS A 73 -9.04 -22.27 24.92
N ASN A 74 -9.00 -22.83 26.13
CA ASN A 74 -10.05 -22.70 27.14
C ASN A 74 -11.43 -23.21 26.71
N GLY A 75 -11.50 -24.17 25.79
CA GLY A 75 -12.77 -24.68 25.26
C GLY A 75 -13.49 -23.78 24.28
N GLN A 76 -12.87 -22.64 23.91
CA GLN A 76 -13.40 -21.79 22.84
C GLN A 76 -13.37 -22.52 21.50
N PRO A 77 -14.24 -22.15 20.56
CA PRO A 77 -14.21 -22.72 19.22
C PRO A 77 -12.84 -22.58 18.58
N ALA A 78 -12.33 -23.66 17.99
CA ALA A 78 -11.13 -23.61 17.18
C ALA A 78 -11.48 -23.19 15.75
N TYR A 79 -10.58 -22.46 15.10
CA TYR A 79 -10.53 -22.26 13.67
C TYR A 79 -9.16 -22.76 13.18
N LEU A 80 -9.17 -23.86 12.48
CA LEU A 80 -7.96 -24.56 12.07
C LEU A 80 -7.78 -24.48 10.56
N ALA A 81 -6.64 -24.92 10.06
CA ALA A 81 -6.42 -24.95 8.62
C ALA A 81 -7.47 -25.80 7.84
N SER A 82 -8.12 -26.76 8.51
CA SER A 82 -9.24 -27.52 7.96
C SER A 82 -10.51 -26.70 7.73
N ASP A 83 -10.67 -25.58 8.43
CA ASP A 83 -11.86 -24.73 8.37
C ASP A 83 -11.73 -23.62 7.31
N ILE A 84 -10.51 -23.41 6.80
CA ILE A 84 -10.24 -22.43 5.75
C ILE A 84 -10.93 -22.86 4.45
N PRO A 85 -11.64 -21.97 3.74
CA PRO A 85 -12.24 -22.27 2.44
C PRO A 85 -11.20 -22.22 1.31
N TRP A 86 -10.32 -23.23 1.27
CA TRP A 86 -9.14 -23.29 0.40
C TRP A 86 -9.44 -23.17 -1.09
N ASP A 87 -10.62 -23.59 -1.52
CA ASP A 87 -11.09 -23.49 -2.90
C ASP A 87 -11.51 -22.08 -3.30
N LYS A 88 -11.63 -21.15 -2.33
CA LYS A 88 -12.14 -19.78 -2.54
C LYS A 88 -11.13 -18.69 -2.26
N ILE A 89 -10.04 -19.01 -1.56
CA ILE A 89 -8.98 -18.07 -1.23
C ILE A 89 -7.74 -18.26 -2.09
N THR A 90 -6.88 -17.27 -2.13
CA THR A 90 -5.64 -17.28 -2.93
C THR A 90 -4.39 -17.20 -2.08
N HIS A 91 -4.49 -16.53 -0.93
CA HIS A 91 -3.38 -16.30 -0.02
C HIS A 91 -3.84 -16.44 1.42
N ILE A 92 -2.93 -16.95 2.26
CA ILE A 92 -3.08 -17.02 3.70
C ILE A 92 -1.89 -16.30 4.33
N ASN A 93 -2.16 -15.26 5.12
CA ASN A 93 -1.17 -14.64 5.99
C ASN A 93 -1.32 -15.26 7.38
N TYR A 94 -0.32 -16.03 7.81
CA TYR A 94 -0.31 -16.61 9.17
C TYR A 94 0.09 -15.56 10.20
N ALA A 95 -0.79 -15.24 11.12
CA ALA A 95 -0.62 -14.22 12.15
C ALA A 95 -0.43 -14.86 13.55
N PHE A 96 0.66 -14.62 14.27
CA PHE A 96 1.82 -13.88 13.87
C PHE A 96 3.12 -14.61 14.22
N ALA A 97 4.18 -14.30 13.51
CA ALA A 97 5.53 -14.36 14.07
C ALA A 97 5.91 -13.00 14.63
N HIS A 98 6.93 -12.95 15.46
CA HIS A 98 7.46 -11.72 16.04
C HIS A 98 8.97 -11.61 15.82
N VAL A 99 9.54 -10.45 16.17
CA VAL A 99 10.99 -10.24 16.23
C VAL A 99 11.45 -10.46 17.66
N ASN A 100 12.28 -11.49 17.91
CA ASN A 100 12.79 -11.79 19.24
C ASN A 100 13.95 -10.86 19.66
N SER A 101 14.44 -11.03 20.90
CA SER A 101 15.55 -10.21 21.44
C SER A 101 16.88 -10.39 20.72
N ALA A 102 17.04 -11.43 19.91
CA ALA A 102 18.21 -11.63 19.03
C ALA A 102 18.03 -11.04 17.63
N ASN A 103 16.99 -10.23 17.41
CA ASN A 103 16.59 -9.66 16.11
C ASN A 103 16.29 -10.72 15.04
N GLN A 104 15.73 -11.85 15.42
CA GLN A 104 15.36 -12.94 14.53
C GLN A 104 13.85 -13.11 14.49
N ILE A 105 13.32 -13.59 13.38
CA ILE A 105 11.93 -14.04 13.30
C ILE A 105 11.72 -15.23 14.24
N SER A 106 10.60 -15.25 14.96
CA SER A 106 10.29 -16.28 15.94
C SER A 106 8.78 -16.51 16.04
N VAL A 107 8.39 -17.74 16.35
CA VAL A 107 7.03 -18.12 16.77
C VAL A 107 7.07 -18.71 18.19
N GLY A 108 8.03 -18.28 19.00
CA GLY A 108 8.27 -18.81 20.35
C GLY A 108 9.08 -20.10 20.37
N ASP A 109 8.91 -20.90 21.41
CA ASP A 109 9.60 -22.20 21.53
C ASP A 109 8.99 -23.23 20.58
N VAL A 110 9.66 -23.47 19.45
CA VAL A 110 9.23 -24.40 18.41
C VAL A 110 9.25 -25.87 18.86
N THR A 111 9.83 -26.19 20.02
CA THR A 111 9.88 -27.55 20.59
C THR A 111 8.75 -27.80 21.58
N ALA A 112 8.05 -26.76 22.02
CA ALA A 112 6.97 -26.87 22.99
C ALA A 112 5.72 -27.51 22.35
N SER A 113 5.15 -28.52 23.00
CA SER A 113 3.96 -29.21 22.50
C SER A 113 2.69 -28.35 22.47
N ASN A 114 2.69 -27.23 23.18
CA ASN A 114 1.62 -26.23 23.18
C ASN A 114 1.88 -25.05 22.24
N ASN A 115 2.94 -25.09 21.45
CA ASN A 115 3.16 -24.08 20.41
C ASN A 115 2.18 -24.31 19.27
N ALA A 116 1.31 -23.33 19.00
CA ALA A 116 0.27 -23.47 17.98
C ALA A 116 0.86 -23.62 16.56
N ALA A 117 1.98 -22.95 16.28
CA ALA A 117 2.61 -22.99 14.96
C ALA A 117 3.24 -24.35 14.62
N THR A 118 3.98 -24.95 15.59
CA THR A 118 4.88 -26.10 15.31
C THR A 118 4.70 -27.30 16.22
N GLY A 119 3.93 -27.21 17.31
CA GLY A 119 3.89 -28.23 18.36
C GLY A 119 2.53 -28.90 18.60
N MET A 120 1.44 -28.16 18.45
CA MET A 120 0.08 -28.63 18.77
C MET A 120 -0.41 -29.74 17.87
N GLU A 121 -1.35 -30.53 18.41
CA GLU A 121 -2.16 -31.51 17.70
C GLU A 121 -3.62 -31.38 18.13
N TRP A 122 -4.54 -31.75 17.26
CA TRP A 122 -5.99 -31.72 17.48
C TRP A 122 -6.61 -33.11 17.27
N PRO A 123 -6.35 -34.08 18.18
CA PRO A 123 -6.81 -35.47 18.03
C PRO A 123 -8.33 -35.55 17.92
N GLY A 124 -8.83 -36.29 16.93
CA GLY A 124 -10.26 -36.48 16.72
C GLY A 124 -10.99 -35.33 16.00
N VAL A 125 -10.27 -34.27 15.63
CA VAL A 125 -10.83 -33.21 14.79
C VAL A 125 -10.61 -33.60 13.32
N ALA A 126 -11.71 -33.80 12.61
CA ALA A 126 -11.68 -34.19 11.20
C ALA A 126 -10.97 -33.11 10.36
N GLY A 127 -10.06 -33.53 9.49
CA GLY A 127 -9.25 -32.62 8.67
C GLY A 127 -8.00 -32.06 9.35
N ALA A 128 -7.90 -32.12 10.68
CA ALA A 128 -6.74 -31.67 11.44
C ALA A 128 -5.70 -32.79 11.72
N GLU A 129 -5.80 -33.90 11.01
CA GLU A 129 -4.77 -34.94 11.05
C GLU A 129 -3.49 -34.42 10.39
N LEU A 130 -2.38 -34.54 11.12
CA LEU A 130 -1.07 -34.08 10.64
C LEU A 130 -0.51 -34.94 9.50
N ASP A 131 0.24 -34.34 8.60
CA ASP A 131 1.08 -35.07 7.64
C ASP A 131 2.31 -35.65 8.39
N PRO A 132 2.46 -36.99 8.49
CA PRO A 132 3.55 -37.61 9.22
C PRO A 132 4.93 -37.46 8.53
N ASN A 133 4.95 -37.01 7.28
CA ASN A 133 6.20 -36.80 6.54
C ASN A 133 6.86 -35.44 6.85
N LEU A 134 6.14 -34.51 7.49
CA LEU A 134 6.70 -33.23 7.89
C LEU A 134 7.35 -33.33 9.27
N PRO A 135 8.53 -32.68 9.48
CA PRO A 135 9.29 -32.78 10.73
C PRO A 135 8.76 -31.91 11.87
N TYR A 136 7.67 -31.21 11.67
CA TYR A 136 7.00 -30.32 12.63
C TYR A 136 5.48 -30.60 12.64
N ARG A 137 4.83 -30.15 13.70
CA ARG A 137 3.38 -30.28 13.95
C ARG A 137 2.69 -28.92 13.78
N GLY A 138 1.59 -28.73 14.47
CA GLY A 138 0.86 -27.47 14.56
C GLY A 138 0.25 -26.98 13.26
N HIS A 139 -0.07 -25.69 13.27
CA HIS A 139 -0.66 -25.04 12.10
C HIS A 139 0.23 -25.12 10.85
N PHE A 140 1.56 -25.06 11.01
CA PHE A 140 2.46 -25.13 9.86
C PHE A 140 2.40 -26.48 9.13
N ASN A 141 2.28 -27.56 9.87
CA ASN A 141 2.06 -28.87 9.27
C ASN A 141 0.75 -28.91 8.48
N LEU A 142 -0.34 -28.46 9.09
CA LEU A 142 -1.65 -28.45 8.43
C LEU A 142 -1.67 -27.52 7.21
N LEU A 143 -1.07 -26.34 7.28
CA LEU A 143 -0.97 -25.43 6.14
C LEU A 143 -0.24 -26.09 4.97
N GLN A 144 0.90 -26.75 5.22
CA GLN A 144 1.64 -27.45 4.16
C GLN A 144 0.87 -28.64 3.60
N LYS A 145 0.17 -29.41 4.46
CA LYS A 145 -0.73 -30.51 4.04
C LYS A 145 -1.80 -30.00 3.07
N TYR A 146 -2.47 -28.90 3.41
CA TYR A 146 -3.52 -28.33 2.56
C TYR A 146 -2.99 -27.66 1.29
N LYS A 147 -1.81 -27.01 1.33
CA LYS A 147 -1.15 -26.48 0.14
C LYS A 147 -0.88 -27.54 -0.93
N GLN A 148 -0.57 -28.77 -0.53
CA GLN A 148 -0.40 -29.88 -1.49
C GLN A 148 -1.71 -30.21 -2.22
N GLN A 149 -2.86 -30.01 -1.58
CA GLN A 149 -4.18 -30.22 -2.16
C GLN A 149 -4.67 -29.01 -2.98
N TYR A 150 -4.26 -27.81 -2.58
CA TYR A 150 -4.64 -26.52 -3.18
C TYR A 150 -3.38 -25.72 -3.59
N PRO A 151 -2.64 -26.18 -4.61
CA PRO A 151 -1.33 -25.61 -4.96
C PRO A 151 -1.39 -24.18 -5.49
N HIS A 152 -2.55 -23.65 -5.80
CA HIS A 152 -2.75 -22.24 -6.18
C HIS A 152 -2.70 -21.30 -4.98
N VAL A 153 -2.92 -21.80 -3.75
CA VAL A 153 -2.92 -20.97 -2.54
C VAL A 153 -1.49 -20.77 -2.05
N LYS A 154 -1.10 -19.51 -1.88
CA LYS A 154 0.19 -19.11 -1.30
C LYS A 154 0.03 -18.86 0.19
N THR A 155 1.06 -19.19 0.96
CA THR A 155 1.11 -18.90 2.39
C THR A 155 2.26 -17.96 2.71
N LEU A 156 1.98 -16.89 3.43
CA LEU A 156 2.98 -15.94 3.90
C LEU A 156 3.02 -15.98 5.44
N ILE A 157 4.22 -15.79 5.99
CA ILE A 157 4.35 -15.54 7.42
C ILE A 157 4.21 -14.05 7.67
N SER A 158 3.20 -13.64 8.44
CA SER A 158 3.04 -12.26 8.89
C SER A 158 3.81 -12.04 10.18
N VAL A 159 4.56 -10.94 10.25
CA VAL A 159 5.46 -10.63 11.37
C VAL A 159 5.06 -9.31 12.00
N GLY A 160 4.84 -9.30 13.31
CA GLY A 160 4.50 -8.12 14.10
C GLY A 160 3.04 -8.10 14.56
N GLY A 161 2.26 -7.20 13.98
CA GLY A 161 0.89 -6.90 14.43
C GLY A 161 0.86 -5.97 15.65
N TRP A 162 -0.35 -5.56 16.04
CA TRP A 162 -0.58 -4.57 17.10
C TRP A 162 0.14 -4.88 18.41
N ALA A 163 0.11 -6.15 18.85
CA ALA A 163 0.62 -6.54 20.15
C ALA A 163 2.14 -6.81 20.18
N GLU A 164 2.76 -7.14 19.04
CA GLU A 164 4.16 -7.60 18.98
C GLU A 164 5.06 -6.74 18.06
N THR A 165 4.62 -5.52 17.73
CA THR A 165 5.46 -4.56 17.01
C THR A 165 6.67 -4.07 17.81
N GLY A 166 6.48 -3.71 19.08
CA GLY A 166 7.54 -3.16 19.94
C GLY A 166 8.14 -4.13 20.96
N GLY A 167 7.81 -5.40 20.85
CA GLY A 167 8.29 -6.47 21.73
C GLY A 167 7.67 -7.79 21.31
N TYR A 168 7.61 -8.75 22.25
CA TYR A 168 6.93 -10.03 22.03
C TYR A 168 6.47 -10.63 23.36
N PHE A 169 5.64 -11.68 23.31
CA PHE A 169 5.25 -12.43 24.49
C PHE A 169 6.10 -13.71 24.61
N ASP A 170 6.64 -13.97 25.79
CA ASP A 170 7.40 -15.19 26.08
C ASP A 170 6.46 -16.40 26.31
N SER A 171 7.06 -17.56 26.60
CA SER A 171 6.30 -18.81 26.85
C SER A 171 5.38 -18.76 28.07
N ASN A 172 5.58 -17.81 29.00
CA ASN A 172 4.73 -17.59 30.16
C ASN A 172 3.57 -16.63 29.86
N GLY A 173 3.61 -15.95 28.71
CA GLY A 173 2.69 -14.88 28.33
C GLY A 173 3.09 -13.52 28.91
N ASP A 174 4.32 -13.38 29.40
CA ASP A 174 4.86 -12.11 29.87
C ASP A 174 5.43 -11.31 28.68
N ARG A 175 5.14 -9.99 28.66
CA ARG A 175 5.64 -9.12 27.59
C ARG A 175 7.14 -8.84 27.77
N VAL A 176 7.92 -9.15 26.74
CA VAL A 176 9.34 -8.84 26.60
C VAL A 176 9.50 -7.59 25.76
N ALA A 177 9.95 -6.49 26.36
CA ALA A 177 10.12 -5.20 25.69
C ALA A 177 11.40 -5.10 24.84
N SER A 178 12.28 -6.10 24.85
CA SER A 178 13.45 -6.21 23.96
C SER A 178 13.08 -7.04 22.72
N GLY A 179 13.56 -6.65 21.56
CA GLY A 179 13.07 -7.18 20.29
C GLY A 179 12.02 -6.26 19.68
N GLY A 180 11.18 -6.81 18.81
CA GLY A 180 10.23 -6.02 18.03
C GLY A 180 10.90 -5.18 16.95
N PHE A 181 10.09 -4.53 16.15
CA PHE A 181 10.60 -3.78 15.00
C PHE A 181 11.34 -2.50 15.38
N TYR A 182 10.89 -1.78 16.41
CA TYR A 182 11.46 -0.48 16.76
C TYR A 182 12.96 -0.56 17.02
N SER A 183 13.38 -1.41 17.94
CA SER A 183 14.79 -1.56 18.31
C SER A 183 15.59 -2.38 17.29
N MET A 184 14.94 -3.32 16.59
CA MET A 184 15.60 -4.11 15.54
C MET A 184 15.99 -3.22 14.35
N THR A 185 15.18 -2.22 14.00
CA THR A 185 15.42 -1.37 12.82
C THR A 185 16.20 -0.11 13.13
N THR A 186 16.07 0.46 14.35
CA THR A 186 16.54 1.81 14.67
C THR A 186 17.33 1.82 15.98
N ASN A 187 18.54 2.39 15.95
CA ASN A 187 19.38 2.60 17.13
C ASN A 187 18.86 3.78 17.99
N SER A 188 19.28 3.84 19.23
CA SER A 188 18.91 4.91 20.16
C SER A 188 19.36 6.32 19.75
N ASP A 189 20.36 6.42 18.87
CA ASP A 189 20.82 7.66 18.26
C ASP A 189 20.07 8.01 16.96
N LEU A 190 18.98 7.31 16.70
CA LEU A 190 18.12 7.41 15.50
C LEU A 190 18.77 6.95 14.20
N SER A 191 19.97 6.38 14.23
CA SER A 191 20.61 5.79 13.06
C SER A 191 19.97 4.44 12.72
N ILE A 192 20.15 3.99 11.46
CA ILE A 192 19.69 2.69 11.00
C ILE A 192 20.47 1.58 11.68
N ASN A 193 19.78 0.61 12.28
CA ASN A 193 20.39 -0.60 12.84
C ASN A 193 20.61 -1.64 11.73
N ASN A 194 21.64 -1.43 10.90
CA ASN A 194 21.95 -2.35 9.79
C ASN A 194 22.21 -3.78 10.24
N GLN A 195 22.78 -3.98 11.43
CA GLN A 195 23.04 -5.33 11.95
C GLN A 195 21.71 -6.03 12.30
N GLY A 196 20.82 -5.36 13.01
CA GLY A 196 19.51 -5.90 13.35
C GLY A 196 18.71 -6.26 12.11
N ILE A 197 18.63 -5.33 11.15
CA ILE A 197 17.92 -5.53 9.88
C ILE A 197 18.47 -6.75 9.12
N ASN A 198 19.80 -6.88 8.96
CA ASN A 198 20.39 -8.01 8.25
C ASN A 198 20.16 -9.33 9.00
N THR A 199 20.28 -9.34 10.32
CA THR A 199 20.00 -10.53 11.15
C THR A 199 18.56 -10.99 10.97
N PHE A 200 17.61 -10.06 11.02
CA PHE A 200 16.19 -10.35 10.78
C PHE A 200 15.96 -10.91 9.38
N ALA A 201 16.46 -10.24 8.36
CA ALA A 201 16.23 -10.64 6.97
C ALA A 201 16.83 -12.02 6.64
N ASP A 202 18.03 -12.33 7.14
CA ASP A 202 18.64 -13.65 6.98
C ASP A 202 17.82 -14.74 7.70
N SER A 203 17.34 -14.45 8.92
CA SER A 203 16.50 -15.39 9.66
C SER A 203 15.13 -15.59 9.02
N ALA A 204 14.54 -14.54 8.44
CA ALA A 204 13.27 -14.63 7.74
C ALA A 204 13.37 -15.51 6.48
N VAL A 205 14.45 -15.37 5.70
CA VAL A 205 14.71 -16.26 4.55
C VAL A 205 14.88 -17.72 5.00
N ALA A 206 15.65 -17.95 6.06
CA ALA A 206 15.81 -19.31 6.60
C ALA A 206 14.47 -19.90 7.07
N PHE A 207 13.65 -19.09 7.74
CA PHE A 207 12.34 -19.49 8.26
C PHE A 207 11.37 -19.89 7.16
N ILE A 208 11.21 -19.07 6.11
CA ILE A 208 10.27 -19.39 5.01
C ILE A 208 10.70 -20.65 4.25
N ARG A 209 12.00 -20.89 4.10
CA ARG A 209 12.53 -22.11 3.51
C ARG A 209 12.26 -23.34 4.38
N GLN A 210 12.46 -23.21 5.70
CA GLN A 210 12.26 -24.30 6.65
C GLN A 210 10.81 -24.77 6.70
N TYR A 211 9.85 -23.83 6.70
CA TYR A 211 8.43 -24.12 6.90
C TYR A 211 7.61 -24.06 5.60
N GLY A 212 8.24 -23.83 4.45
CA GLY A 212 7.59 -23.87 3.14
C GLY A 212 6.66 -22.68 2.85
N PHE A 213 6.90 -21.52 3.44
CA PHE A 213 6.17 -20.30 3.10
C PHE A 213 6.61 -19.73 1.75
N ASP A 214 5.69 -19.02 1.09
CA ASP A 214 5.92 -18.40 -0.23
C ASP A 214 6.40 -16.95 -0.13
N GLY A 215 6.47 -16.41 1.07
CA GLY A 215 6.92 -15.05 1.31
C GLY A 215 6.77 -14.59 2.75
N VAL A 216 7.03 -13.29 2.94
CA VAL A 216 6.95 -12.59 4.22
C VAL A 216 5.99 -11.42 4.08
N ASP A 217 5.07 -11.29 5.04
CA ASP A 217 4.22 -10.14 5.23
C ASP A 217 4.71 -9.37 6.46
N ILE A 218 4.87 -8.05 6.36
CA ILE A 218 5.35 -7.20 7.46
C ILE A 218 4.19 -6.37 7.99
N ASP A 219 3.79 -6.65 9.21
CA ASP A 219 2.74 -5.95 9.95
C ASP A 219 3.37 -5.08 11.05
N TYR A 220 4.02 -3.99 10.63
CA TYR A 220 4.72 -3.05 11.51
C TYR A 220 3.80 -1.87 11.87
N GLU A 221 3.28 -1.86 13.08
CA GLU A 221 2.27 -0.90 13.56
C GLU A 221 2.81 0.06 14.65
N TYR A 222 3.51 1.19 14.31
CA TYR A 222 3.71 1.71 12.96
C TYR A 222 5.10 2.35 12.81
N PRO A 223 5.75 2.27 11.65
CA PRO A 223 7.02 2.97 11.38
C PRO A 223 6.77 4.44 11.07
N THR A 224 6.10 5.16 11.98
CA THR A 224 5.65 6.55 11.79
C THR A 224 6.38 7.52 12.70
N SER A 225 6.53 8.76 12.24
CA SER A 225 7.04 9.86 13.06
C SER A 225 5.95 10.61 13.83
N MET A 226 4.69 10.14 13.80
CA MET A 226 3.62 10.65 14.65
C MET A 226 3.92 10.34 16.13
N ASN A 227 3.47 11.22 17.02
CA ASN A 227 3.59 11.00 18.47
C ASN A 227 2.45 10.10 18.96
N ASP A 228 2.72 9.23 19.92
CA ASP A 228 1.75 8.31 20.55
C ASP A 228 0.93 7.52 19.49
N ALA A 229 1.62 6.97 18.49
CA ALA A 229 1.02 6.15 17.45
C ALA A 229 1.36 4.66 17.65
N GLY A 230 0.43 3.77 17.31
CA GLY A 230 0.54 2.34 17.54
C GLY A 230 0.07 1.93 18.94
N ASN A 231 0.54 0.78 19.41
CA ASN A 231 0.15 0.22 20.70
C ASN A 231 0.62 1.10 21.86
N PRO A 232 -0.28 1.49 22.79
CA PRO A 232 0.08 2.30 23.96
C PRO A 232 1.21 1.73 24.81
N ASP A 233 1.37 0.42 24.89
CA ASP A 233 2.48 -0.23 25.62
C ASP A 233 3.85 0.08 25.02
N ASP A 234 3.90 0.47 23.74
CA ASP A 234 5.12 0.79 22.99
C ASP A 234 5.44 2.28 22.94
N PHE A 235 4.56 3.18 23.39
CA PHE A 235 4.71 4.63 23.23
C PHE A 235 6.04 5.17 23.70
N ALA A 236 6.55 4.71 24.85
CA ALA A 236 7.83 5.19 25.37
C ALA A 236 8.99 4.90 24.39
N LEU A 237 9.02 3.70 23.83
CA LEU A 237 10.05 3.28 22.87
C LEU A 237 9.81 3.93 21.49
N ALA A 238 8.60 3.82 20.95
CA ALA A 238 8.25 4.37 19.63
C ALA A 238 8.52 5.87 19.56
N ASN A 239 8.07 6.65 20.56
CA ASN A 239 8.29 8.10 20.61
C ASN A 239 9.77 8.47 20.70
N SER A 240 10.58 7.69 21.42
CA SER A 240 12.02 7.94 21.52
C SER A 240 12.75 7.74 20.19
N LEU A 241 12.23 6.88 19.30
CA LEU A 241 12.85 6.51 18.03
C LEU A 241 12.17 7.13 16.80
N ARG A 242 11.03 7.80 16.95
CA ARG A 242 10.14 8.24 15.86
C ARG A 242 10.83 9.01 14.73
N GLY A 243 11.88 9.79 15.05
CA GLY A 243 12.65 10.55 14.05
C GLY A 243 13.52 9.69 13.12
N GLY A 244 13.71 8.40 13.45
CA GLY A 244 14.51 7.45 12.65
C GLY A 244 13.70 6.35 11.99
N LEU A 245 12.46 6.09 12.45
CA LEU A 245 11.71 4.88 12.12
C LEU A 245 11.47 4.72 10.62
N MET A 246 11.02 5.75 9.92
CA MET A 246 10.66 5.62 8.51
C MET A 246 11.86 5.31 7.61
N ARG A 247 13.00 5.99 7.80
CA ARG A 247 14.20 5.67 7.00
C ARG A 247 14.76 4.29 7.32
N SER A 248 14.65 3.84 8.58
CA SER A 248 15.03 2.48 8.97
C SER A 248 14.08 1.44 8.37
N TYR A 249 12.80 1.75 8.27
CA TYR A 249 11.81 0.90 7.61
C TYR A 249 12.05 0.77 6.11
N ILE A 250 12.41 1.86 5.43
CA ILE A 250 12.81 1.81 4.01
C ILE A 250 14.00 0.87 3.81
N GLU A 251 15.02 0.94 4.68
CA GLU A 251 16.18 0.04 4.61
C GLU A 251 15.80 -1.41 4.92
N LEU A 252 14.94 -1.66 5.91
CA LEU A 252 14.42 -3.00 6.20
C LEU A 252 13.77 -3.61 4.95
N MET A 253 12.86 -2.90 4.31
CA MET A 253 12.11 -3.41 3.16
C MET A 253 13.03 -3.65 1.96
N LYS A 254 14.00 -2.77 1.74
CA LYS A 254 15.02 -2.93 0.71
C LYS A 254 15.88 -4.18 0.95
N VAL A 255 16.41 -4.36 2.17
CA VAL A 255 17.26 -5.51 2.52
C VAL A 255 16.46 -6.82 2.42
N LEU A 256 15.23 -6.84 2.92
CA LEU A 256 14.34 -8.01 2.78
C LEU A 256 14.14 -8.37 1.31
N ARG A 257 13.80 -7.39 0.44
CA ARG A 257 13.63 -7.65 -0.98
C ARG A 257 14.90 -8.23 -1.61
N GLN A 258 16.06 -7.66 -1.33
CA GLN A 258 17.35 -8.15 -1.84
C GLN A 258 17.67 -9.57 -1.38
N LYS A 259 17.42 -9.89 -0.11
CA LYS A 259 17.65 -11.25 0.44
C LYS A 259 16.66 -12.27 -0.13
N LEU A 260 15.39 -11.89 -0.27
CA LEU A 260 14.36 -12.74 -0.88
C LEU A 260 14.62 -12.99 -2.37
N ASP A 261 15.10 -11.97 -3.10
CA ASP A 261 15.47 -12.11 -4.51
C ASP A 261 16.66 -13.05 -4.69
N ALA A 262 17.70 -12.89 -3.86
CA ALA A 262 18.87 -13.77 -3.88
C ALA A 262 18.48 -15.22 -3.52
N ALA A 263 17.63 -15.40 -2.52
CA ALA A 263 17.10 -16.70 -2.14
C ALA A 263 16.25 -17.31 -3.27
N GLY A 264 15.38 -16.52 -3.86
CA GLY A 264 14.50 -16.94 -4.96
C GLY A 264 15.28 -17.38 -6.20
N ALA A 265 16.32 -16.62 -6.58
CA ALA A 265 17.20 -16.99 -7.67
C ALA A 265 17.90 -18.34 -7.42
N ALA A 266 18.30 -18.62 -6.17
CA ALA A 266 18.90 -19.90 -5.79
C ALA A 266 17.90 -21.06 -5.78
N ASP A 267 16.65 -20.79 -5.39
CA ASP A 267 15.58 -21.79 -5.22
C ASP A 267 14.73 -21.97 -6.50
N GLY A 268 14.95 -21.14 -7.52
CA GLY A 268 14.21 -21.16 -8.78
C GLY A 268 12.76 -20.71 -8.66
N LYS A 269 12.43 -19.83 -7.69
CA LYS A 269 11.10 -19.24 -7.49
C LYS A 269 11.18 -17.81 -7.00
N HIS A 270 10.12 -17.01 -7.24
CA HIS A 270 9.99 -15.69 -6.65
C HIS A 270 9.30 -15.76 -5.29
N TYR A 271 9.90 -15.15 -4.27
CA TYR A 271 9.30 -15.01 -2.93
C TYR A 271 8.59 -13.67 -2.80
N LEU A 272 7.38 -13.69 -2.28
CA LEU A 272 6.57 -12.50 -2.07
C LEU A 272 7.05 -11.69 -0.86
N LEU A 273 6.99 -10.37 -0.98
CA LEU A 273 7.19 -9.42 0.12
C LEU A 273 6.01 -8.46 0.15
N THR A 274 5.25 -8.46 1.24
CA THR A 274 4.05 -7.67 1.41
C THR A 274 4.06 -6.92 2.73
N ILE A 275 3.12 -6.00 2.90
CA ILE A 275 2.90 -5.31 4.16
C ILE A 275 1.41 -5.19 4.45
N ALA A 276 1.05 -5.11 5.75
CA ALA A 276 -0.15 -4.48 6.21
C ALA A 276 0.15 -2.99 6.46
N SER A 277 -0.62 -2.10 5.82
CA SER A 277 -0.40 -0.66 5.89
C SER A 277 -1.57 0.04 6.54
N PRO A 278 -1.36 1.08 7.37
CA PRO A 278 -2.45 1.92 7.82
C PRO A 278 -3.15 2.59 6.64
N SER A 279 -4.42 2.90 6.80
CA SER A 279 -5.24 3.62 5.82
C SER A 279 -5.51 5.08 6.19
N SER A 280 -5.27 5.46 7.45
CA SER A 280 -5.54 6.80 7.95
C SER A 280 -4.50 7.81 7.47
N GLY A 281 -4.94 8.92 6.90
CA GLY A 281 -4.09 10.06 6.55
C GLY A 281 -3.36 10.66 7.75
N TYR A 282 -3.85 10.46 8.97
CA TYR A 282 -3.18 10.85 10.20
C TYR A 282 -1.84 10.08 10.36
N LEU A 283 -1.86 8.77 10.27
CA LEU A 283 -0.65 7.93 10.41
C LEU A 283 0.28 8.09 9.21
N LEU A 284 -0.26 8.10 7.99
CA LEU A 284 0.50 8.22 6.75
C LEU A 284 1.26 9.56 6.65
N ARG A 285 0.79 10.63 7.30
CA ARG A 285 1.53 11.90 7.36
C ARG A 285 2.89 11.78 8.06
N GLY A 286 3.04 10.85 8.98
CA GLY A 286 4.31 10.53 9.63
C GLY A 286 5.15 9.47 8.92
N MET A 287 4.68 8.92 7.80
CA MET A 287 5.36 7.85 7.04
C MET A 287 6.09 8.35 5.79
N GLU A 288 6.28 9.65 5.66
CA GLU A 288 7.24 10.30 4.77
C GLU A 288 7.25 9.79 3.33
N ALA A 289 6.20 10.12 2.56
CA ALA A 289 6.08 9.74 1.15
C ALA A 289 6.14 8.23 0.85
N PHE A 290 6.08 7.37 1.85
CA PHE A 290 5.94 5.91 1.78
C PHE A 290 6.82 5.23 0.72
N GLN A 291 8.12 5.46 0.78
CA GLN A 291 9.10 5.03 -0.24
C GLN A 291 9.30 3.50 -0.31
N VAL A 292 8.62 2.72 0.52
CA VAL A 292 8.74 1.24 0.55
C VAL A 292 7.99 0.53 -0.58
N THR A 293 7.01 1.17 -1.19
CA THR A 293 6.10 0.54 -2.18
C THR A 293 6.81 -0.10 -3.36
N GLN A 294 7.99 0.40 -3.74
CA GLN A 294 8.79 -0.19 -4.81
C GLN A 294 9.32 -1.59 -4.47
N TYR A 295 9.48 -1.94 -3.18
CA TYR A 295 10.03 -3.24 -2.76
C TYR A 295 8.97 -4.32 -2.58
N LEU A 296 7.69 -3.95 -2.62
CA LEU A 296 6.56 -4.83 -2.31
C LEU A 296 5.99 -5.49 -3.56
N ASP A 297 5.62 -6.74 -3.45
CA ASP A 297 4.78 -7.38 -4.46
C ASP A 297 3.38 -6.74 -4.48
N TYR A 298 2.80 -6.53 -3.31
CA TYR A 298 1.55 -5.77 -3.13
C TYR A 298 1.43 -5.23 -1.69
N VAL A 299 0.51 -4.30 -1.50
CA VAL A 299 0.13 -3.76 -0.19
C VAL A 299 -1.26 -4.27 0.20
N ASN A 300 -1.40 -4.66 1.47
CA ASN A 300 -2.68 -4.91 2.12
C ASN A 300 -3.04 -3.67 2.94
N ILE A 301 -4.01 -2.89 2.49
CA ILE A 301 -4.44 -1.70 3.23
C ILE A 301 -5.35 -2.15 4.35
N MET A 302 -5.02 -1.85 5.59
CA MET A 302 -5.90 -2.02 6.74
C MET A 302 -6.99 -0.94 6.72
N SER A 303 -7.89 -1.00 5.72
CA SER A 303 -9.01 -0.07 5.54
C SER A 303 -10.17 -0.39 6.45
N TYR A 304 -9.86 -0.63 7.71
CA TYR A 304 -10.72 -0.82 8.86
C TYR A 304 -10.08 -0.15 10.07
N ASP A 305 -10.72 -0.23 11.21
CA ASP A 305 -10.36 0.55 12.40
C ASP A 305 -10.27 2.06 12.10
N LEU A 306 -11.11 2.52 11.16
CA LEU A 306 -11.20 3.94 10.82
C LEU A 306 -11.80 4.74 11.97
N HIS A 307 -12.76 4.13 12.70
CA HIS A 307 -13.33 4.65 13.94
C HIS A 307 -13.43 3.54 14.97
N GLY A 308 -13.22 3.90 16.23
CA GLY A 308 -13.30 2.99 17.36
C GLY A 308 -13.32 3.73 18.69
N ALA A 309 -13.49 2.98 19.79
CA ALA A 309 -13.63 3.54 21.12
C ALA A 309 -12.35 4.09 21.75
N TRP A 310 -11.37 4.48 20.96
CA TRP A 310 -10.20 5.30 21.37
C TRP A 310 -10.50 6.81 21.30
N ASN A 311 -11.68 7.19 20.86
CA ASN A 311 -12.22 8.54 20.96
C ASN A 311 -13.73 8.52 21.18
N GLN A 312 -14.34 9.71 21.31
CA GLN A 312 -15.77 9.86 21.60
C GLN A 312 -16.65 9.90 20.36
N PHE A 313 -16.09 9.96 19.15
CA PHE A 313 -16.85 10.15 17.91
C PHE A 313 -17.27 8.82 17.32
N VAL A 314 -18.59 8.60 17.24
CA VAL A 314 -19.15 7.37 16.69
C VAL A 314 -19.11 7.42 15.17
N GLY A 315 -18.51 6.42 14.54
CA GLY A 315 -18.37 6.35 13.10
C GLY A 315 -18.21 4.93 12.58
N HIS A 316 -18.04 4.81 11.27
CA HIS A 316 -17.91 3.51 10.61
C HIS A 316 -16.52 2.90 10.81
N ASN A 317 -16.48 1.59 11.10
CA ASN A 317 -15.25 0.81 11.17
C ASN A 317 -14.51 0.80 9.82
N ALA A 318 -15.24 0.66 8.70
CA ALA A 318 -14.65 0.44 7.38
C ALA A 318 -15.49 1.08 6.25
N ALA A 319 -15.70 2.41 6.32
CA ALA A 319 -16.36 3.15 5.25
C ALA A 319 -15.63 2.98 3.92
N LEU A 320 -16.37 2.74 2.82
CA LEU A 320 -15.79 2.75 1.48
C LEU A 320 -15.51 4.17 1.01
N PHE A 321 -16.45 5.09 1.21
CA PHE A 321 -16.36 6.49 0.76
C PHE A 321 -16.59 7.48 1.90
N ASP A 322 -16.08 8.69 1.71
CA ASP A 322 -16.40 9.81 2.59
C ASP A 322 -17.85 10.26 2.39
N THR A 323 -18.47 10.74 3.47
CA THR A 323 -19.82 11.30 3.45
C THR A 323 -19.87 12.82 3.60
N GLY A 324 -18.72 13.44 3.94
CA GLY A 324 -18.66 14.83 4.34
C GLY A 324 -19.30 15.11 5.71
N MET A 325 -19.74 14.08 6.44
CA MET A 325 -20.44 14.16 7.72
C MET A 325 -19.68 13.50 8.87
N ASP A 326 -18.46 13.04 8.64
CA ASP A 326 -17.64 12.39 9.65
C ASP A 326 -17.44 13.30 10.86
N ALA A 327 -17.92 12.86 12.02
CA ALA A 327 -17.95 13.66 13.24
C ALA A 327 -16.56 13.94 13.80
N GLU A 328 -15.61 13.01 13.61
CA GLU A 328 -14.23 13.18 14.01
C GLU A 328 -13.52 14.23 13.14
N LEU A 329 -13.60 14.09 11.81
CA LEU A 329 -13.03 15.05 10.87
C LEU A 329 -13.66 16.44 11.01
N ALA A 330 -14.97 16.51 11.27
CA ALA A 330 -15.66 17.77 11.54
C ALA A 330 -15.16 18.43 12.83
N ALA A 331 -14.96 17.66 13.91
CA ALA A 331 -14.45 18.16 15.19
C ALA A 331 -13.01 18.69 15.07
N TRP A 332 -12.19 18.13 14.20
CA TRP A 332 -10.85 18.62 13.87
C TRP A 332 -10.86 19.70 12.79
N ASN A 333 -12.03 20.22 12.44
CA ASN A 333 -12.23 21.28 11.43
C ASN A 333 -11.71 20.94 10.02
N TYR A 334 -11.64 19.66 9.68
CA TYR A 334 -11.10 19.17 8.40
C TYR A 334 -11.91 19.70 7.22
N TYR A 335 -13.23 19.55 7.27
CA TYR A 335 -14.13 19.98 6.19
C TYR A 335 -14.23 21.50 6.01
N ASN A 336 -13.79 22.31 6.99
CA ASN A 336 -13.77 23.77 6.91
C ASN A 336 -12.39 24.34 6.62
N THR A 337 -11.35 23.51 6.52
CA THR A 337 -9.99 23.95 6.21
C THR A 337 -9.82 24.00 4.70
N THR A 338 -9.73 25.21 4.13
CA THR A 338 -9.66 25.47 2.68
C THR A 338 -8.55 24.67 1.99
N GLN A 339 -7.41 24.50 2.67
CA GLN A 339 -6.25 23.77 2.16
C GLN A 339 -6.51 22.27 1.93
N TYR A 340 -7.48 21.68 2.63
CA TYR A 340 -7.87 20.28 2.45
C TYR A 340 -8.92 20.07 1.36
N GLN A 341 -9.54 21.14 0.86
CA GLN A 341 -10.55 21.11 -0.18
C GLN A 341 -11.72 20.16 0.12
N ASN A 342 -12.08 20.01 1.39
CA ASN A 342 -13.11 19.11 1.89
C ASN A 342 -12.86 17.62 1.58
N ILE A 343 -11.60 17.19 1.44
CA ILE A 343 -11.23 15.78 1.25
C ILE A 343 -11.16 15.12 2.62
N GLY A 344 -12.09 14.18 2.90
CA GLY A 344 -12.04 13.32 4.08
C GLY A 344 -11.18 12.09 3.83
N TYR A 345 -10.35 11.71 4.81
CA TYR A 345 -9.36 10.63 4.66
C TYR A 345 -9.68 9.36 5.47
N LEU A 346 -10.79 9.32 6.22
CA LEU A 346 -11.18 8.14 7.00
C LEU A 346 -12.11 7.24 6.16
N ASN A 347 -11.62 6.79 5.01
CA ASN A 347 -12.34 5.88 4.13
C ASN A 347 -11.38 5.09 3.23
N THR A 348 -11.86 3.96 2.73
CA THR A 348 -11.09 3.01 1.90
C THR A 348 -10.67 3.62 0.56
N ASP A 349 -11.56 4.37 -0.09
CA ASP A 349 -11.30 4.97 -1.41
C ASP A 349 -10.13 5.97 -1.36
N TRP A 350 -10.10 6.83 -0.34
CA TRP A 350 -8.98 7.75 -0.14
C TRP A 350 -7.64 7.00 0.00
N ALA A 351 -7.62 5.93 0.81
CA ALA A 351 -6.42 5.14 1.02
C ALA A 351 -5.99 4.40 -0.25
N CYS A 352 -6.93 3.89 -1.06
CA CYS A 352 -6.64 3.30 -2.37
C CYS A 352 -5.98 4.32 -3.29
N HIS A 353 -6.54 5.52 -3.40
CA HIS A 353 -5.99 6.59 -4.25
C HIS A 353 -4.64 7.09 -3.73
N TYR A 354 -4.40 7.06 -2.41
CA TYR A 354 -3.07 7.33 -1.86
C TYR A 354 -2.03 6.37 -2.46
N PHE A 355 -2.25 5.05 -2.38
CA PHE A 355 -1.29 4.06 -2.90
C PHE A 355 -1.26 4.05 -4.44
N ARG A 356 -2.37 4.36 -5.09
CA ARG A 356 -2.47 4.47 -6.54
C ARG A 356 -1.52 5.53 -7.10
N GLY A 357 -1.15 6.52 -6.27
CA GLY A 357 -0.15 7.53 -6.60
C GLY A 357 1.25 6.98 -6.95
N THR A 358 1.57 5.75 -6.56
CA THR A 358 2.89 5.16 -6.78
C THR A 358 2.88 3.71 -7.28
N MET A 359 1.72 3.04 -7.26
CA MET A 359 1.58 1.61 -7.60
C MET A 359 0.50 1.39 -8.66
N PRO A 360 0.63 0.35 -9.52
CA PRO A 360 -0.52 -0.18 -10.26
C PRO A 360 -1.64 -0.59 -9.32
N ALA A 361 -2.89 -0.39 -9.73
CA ALA A 361 -4.06 -0.78 -8.94
C ALA A 361 -4.04 -2.27 -8.55
N GLY A 362 -3.50 -3.12 -9.41
CA GLY A 362 -3.36 -4.56 -9.16
C GLY A 362 -2.36 -4.93 -8.07
N ARG A 363 -1.54 -4.01 -7.58
CA ARG A 363 -0.65 -4.22 -6.44
C ARG A 363 -1.22 -3.68 -5.13
N ILE A 364 -2.52 -3.35 -5.11
CA ILE A 364 -3.26 -2.85 -3.95
C ILE A 364 -4.36 -3.85 -3.62
N ASN A 365 -4.52 -4.19 -2.33
CA ASN A 365 -5.66 -4.94 -1.81
C ASN A 365 -6.32 -4.13 -0.71
N ILE A 366 -7.66 -4.06 -0.70
CA ILE A 366 -8.40 -3.39 0.36
C ILE A 366 -8.67 -4.33 1.53
N GLY A 367 -8.66 -3.80 2.75
CA GLY A 367 -8.97 -4.52 3.97
C GLY A 367 -10.47 -4.58 4.24
N ILE A 368 -10.92 -5.74 4.67
CA ILE A 368 -12.31 -6.00 5.06
C ILE A 368 -12.30 -6.56 6.48
N PRO A 369 -12.97 -5.92 7.44
CA PRO A 369 -13.06 -6.45 8.80
C PRO A 369 -14.14 -7.52 8.89
N TYR A 370 -13.78 -8.72 9.36
CA TYR A 370 -14.76 -9.74 9.76
C TYR A 370 -15.10 -9.62 11.24
N TYR A 371 -15.10 -8.38 11.74
CA TYR A 371 -15.40 -8.03 13.12
C TYR A 371 -16.04 -6.64 13.19
N SER A 372 -16.74 -6.37 14.32
CA SER A 372 -17.34 -5.06 14.62
C SER A 372 -16.40 -4.17 15.44
N ARG A 373 -16.65 -2.87 15.40
CA ARG A 373 -16.25 -1.85 16.37
C ARG A 373 -17.46 -1.11 16.89
N GLY A 374 -17.46 -0.72 18.19
CA GLY A 374 -18.66 -0.11 18.73
C GLY A 374 -18.48 0.62 20.05
N TRP A 375 -19.50 1.37 20.38
CA TRP A 375 -19.60 2.20 21.58
C TRP A 375 -20.88 1.90 22.35
N LYS A 376 -20.86 2.15 23.67
CA LYS A 376 -22.04 2.20 24.54
C LYS A 376 -22.36 3.63 24.97
N ASP A 377 -23.56 3.84 25.51
CA ASP A 377 -24.08 5.12 26.00
C ASP A 377 -24.05 6.24 24.95
N VAL A 378 -24.20 5.88 23.69
CA VAL A 378 -24.14 6.82 22.56
C VAL A 378 -25.28 7.83 22.67
N GLN A 379 -24.97 9.11 22.48
CA GLN A 379 -25.92 10.22 22.50
C GLN A 379 -25.96 10.88 21.11
N GLY A 380 -27.18 11.17 20.65
CA GLY A 380 -27.39 11.85 19.37
C GLY A 380 -27.08 10.96 18.14
N GLY A 381 -26.83 11.63 17.04
CA GLY A 381 -26.64 10.97 15.76
C GLY A 381 -27.91 10.38 15.14
N ASN A 382 -27.77 9.76 13.98
CA ASN A 382 -28.84 9.04 13.31
C ASN A 382 -28.76 7.55 13.68
N ASN A 383 -29.63 7.08 14.60
CA ASN A 383 -29.49 5.74 15.19
C ASN A 383 -28.06 5.47 15.68
N GLY A 384 -27.51 6.45 16.41
CA GLY A 384 -26.16 6.42 16.96
C GLY A 384 -25.06 6.87 15.99
N LEU A 385 -25.22 6.71 14.69
CA LEU A 385 -24.19 7.12 13.69
C LEU A 385 -23.96 8.63 13.73
N TRP A 386 -22.68 9.04 13.78
CA TRP A 386 -22.22 10.42 13.95
C TRP A 386 -22.65 11.07 15.28
N GLY A 387 -23.06 10.22 16.26
CA GLY A 387 -23.24 10.62 17.64
C GLY A 387 -21.94 10.69 18.42
N THR A 388 -22.05 10.83 19.74
CA THR A 388 -20.92 10.85 20.65
C THR A 388 -21.11 9.89 21.82
N ALA A 389 -20.06 9.20 22.21
CA ALA A 389 -19.97 8.43 23.45
C ALA A 389 -18.96 9.10 24.38
N ALA A 390 -19.42 9.67 25.50
CA ALA A 390 -18.57 10.43 26.39
C ALA A 390 -17.39 9.59 26.90
N LEU A 391 -16.17 10.11 26.79
CA LEU A 391 -14.97 9.43 27.27
C LEU A 391 -15.04 9.27 28.80
N PRO A 392 -14.63 8.12 29.34
CA PRO A 392 -14.45 7.93 30.77
C PRO A 392 -13.34 8.83 31.32
N ASN A 393 -13.17 8.84 32.65
CA ASN A 393 -12.09 9.57 33.30
C ASN A 393 -10.73 9.03 32.83
N GLN A 394 -10.01 9.81 32.04
CA GLN A 394 -8.74 9.42 31.43
C GLN A 394 -7.62 9.12 32.45
N ASN A 395 -7.70 9.68 33.68
CA ASN A 395 -6.77 9.35 34.75
C ASN A 395 -7.02 7.97 35.39
N ALA A 396 -8.14 7.35 35.04
CA ALA A 396 -8.53 6.03 35.51
C ALA A 396 -8.52 4.98 34.40
N CYS A 397 -7.90 5.28 33.23
CA CYS A 397 -7.74 4.29 32.19
C CYS A 397 -6.95 3.09 32.71
N PRO A 398 -7.39 1.86 32.40
CA PRO A 398 -6.61 0.67 32.67
C PRO A 398 -5.23 0.76 32.00
N PRO A 399 -4.17 0.18 32.59
CA PRO A 399 -2.86 0.13 31.94
C PRO A 399 -2.95 -0.48 30.52
N GLY A 400 -2.21 0.09 29.57
CA GLY A 400 -2.20 -0.36 28.19
C GLY A 400 -3.42 0.03 27.35
N THR A 401 -4.34 0.85 27.88
CA THR A 401 -5.57 1.24 27.16
C THR A 401 -5.60 2.69 26.70
N GLY A 402 -4.51 3.43 26.77
CA GLY A 402 -4.43 4.83 26.38
C GLY A 402 -4.09 5.75 27.57
N GLY A 403 -4.77 6.91 27.64
CA GLY A 403 -4.48 7.92 28.69
C GLY A 403 -3.50 8.99 28.25
N SER A 404 -3.10 9.03 26.97
CA SER A 404 -2.28 10.09 26.37
C SER A 404 -3.16 11.21 25.77
N THR A 405 -2.51 12.20 25.16
CA THR A 405 -3.21 13.29 24.47
C THR A 405 -3.94 12.85 23.22
N VAL A 406 -3.44 11.82 22.54
CA VAL A 406 -3.98 11.30 21.26
C VAL A 406 -4.63 9.94 21.41
N SER A 407 -4.14 9.08 22.29
CA SER A 407 -4.74 7.78 22.58
C SER A 407 -5.57 7.83 23.86
N LYS A 408 -6.84 7.50 23.76
CA LYS A 408 -7.81 7.55 24.87
C LYS A 408 -8.32 6.15 25.20
N CYS A 409 -8.59 5.89 26.46
CA CYS A 409 -9.52 4.83 26.80
C CYS A 409 -10.94 5.35 26.55
N GLY A 410 -11.69 4.68 25.68
CA GLY A 410 -12.99 5.13 25.21
C GLY A 410 -14.16 4.46 25.91
N ASN A 411 -15.38 4.84 25.55
CA ASN A 411 -16.60 4.23 26.04
C ASN A 411 -17.09 3.16 25.06
N GLY A 412 -16.25 2.13 24.85
CA GLY A 412 -16.59 1.00 23.99
C GLY A 412 -17.71 0.14 24.55
N ALA A 413 -18.43 -0.55 23.66
CA ALA A 413 -19.35 -1.59 24.06
C ALA A 413 -18.63 -2.72 24.80
N VAL A 414 -19.31 -3.39 25.72
CA VAL A 414 -18.77 -4.39 26.64
C VAL A 414 -19.67 -5.62 26.74
N GLY A 415 -19.16 -6.68 27.36
CA GLY A 415 -19.91 -7.90 27.67
C GLY A 415 -20.40 -8.60 26.40
N ILE A 416 -21.72 -8.81 26.29
CA ILE A 416 -22.30 -9.49 25.09
C ILE A 416 -22.08 -8.72 23.80
N ASP A 417 -21.81 -7.44 23.87
CA ASP A 417 -21.56 -6.59 22.71
C ASP A 417 -20.05 -6.45 22.39
N ASN A 418 -19.18 -7.30 22.99
CA ASN A 418 -17.73 -7.21 22.91
C ASN A 418 -17.07 -8.59 23.07
N LEU A 419 -17.54 -9.58 22.32
CA LEU A 419 -17.16 -10.99 22.50
C LEU A 419 -15.67 -11.25 22.24
N TRP A 420 -15.07 -10.55 21.27
CA TRP A 420 -13.66 -10.68 20.87
C TRP A 420 -12.80 -9.53 21.41
N HIS A 421 -13.04 -9.15 22.66
CA HIS A 421 -12.27 -8.11 23.31
C HIS A 421 -10.82 -8.53 23.53
N ASP A 422 -9.91 -7.59 23.38
CA ASP A 422 -8.57 -7.69 23.91
C ASP A 422 -8.57 -7.60 25.43
N LYS A 423 -7.48 -8.04 26.04
CA LYS A 423 -7.29 -7.90 27.48
C LYS A 423 -6.28 -6.78 27.75
N ASN A 424 -6.59 -5.97 28.75
CA ASN A 424 -5.61 -5.03 29.30
C ASN A 424 -4.49 -5.78 30.04
N THR A 425 -3.42 -5.08 30.44
CA THR A 425 -2.26 -5.65 31.12
C THR A 425 -2.59 -6.31 32.48
N GLN A 426 -3.81 -6.11 33.01
CA GLN A 426 -4.31 -6.76 34.23
C GLN A 426 -5.25 -7.94 33.93
N GLY A 427 -5.42 -8.30 32.67
CA GLY A 427 -6.29 -9.38 32.23
C GLY A 427 -7.77 -9.05 32.16
N GLY A 428 -8.18 -7.78 32.35
CA GLY A 428 -9.55 -7.30 32.23
C GLY A 428 -9.95 -7.05 30.78
N GLU A 429 -11.26 -6.98 30.55
CA GLU A 429 -11.86 -6.66 29.26
C GLU A 429 -11.49 -5.25 28.79
N MET A 430 -11.10 -5.10 27.52
CA MET A 430 -10.96 -3.82 26.87
C MET A 430 -12.24 -3.45 26.12
N PRO A 431 -12.94 -2.36 26.50
CA PRO A 431 -14.17 -1.93 25.84
C PRO A 431 -13.91 -1.47 24.41
N ALA A 432 -14.44 -2.20 23.42
CA ALA A 432 -14.19 -1.92 22.01
C ALA A 432 -15.36 -2.22 21.07
N GLY A 433 -16.39 -2.92 21.56
CA GLY A 433 -17.45 -3.42 20.69
C GLY A 433 -16.94 -4.37 19.61
N SER A 434 -15.87 -5.12 19.92
CA SER A 434 -15.24 -6.05 19.01
C SER A 434 -15.93 -7.41 19.06
N ASN A 435 -16.59 -7.78 17.97
CA ASN A 435 -17.31 -9.04 17.84
C ASN A 435 -17.00 -9.67 16.48
N PRO A 436 -16.87 -11.00 16.39
CA PRO A 436 -16.89 -11.65 15.08
C PRO A 436 -18.25 -11.45 14.41
N LEU A 437 -18.29 -11.45 13.09
CA LEU A 437 -19.54 -11.18 12.38
C LEU A 437 -20.60 -12.25 12.64
N TRP A 438 -20.24 -13.53 12.85
CA TRP A 438 -21.23 -14.55 13.25
C TRP A 438 -21.92 -14.21 14.59
N HIS A 439 -21.25 -13.50 15.50
CA HIS A 439 -21.89 -13.04 16.73
C HIS A 439 -22.77 -11.82 16.49
N THR A 440 -22.35 -10.87 15.65
CA THR A 440 -23.18 -9.71 15.32
C THR A 440 -24.48 -10.10 14.60
N MET A 441 -24.44 -11.13 13.74
CA MET A 441 -25.62 -11.69 13.12
C MET A 441 -26.59 -12.26 14.17
N ASN A 442 -26.08 -12.97 15.17
CA ASN A 442 -26.89 -13.47 16.28
C ASN A 442 -27.49 -12.32 17.10
N LEU A 443 -26.74 -11.26 17.39
CA LEU A 443 -27.27 -10.08 18.08
C LEU A 443 -28.42 -9.41 17.29
N ALA A 444 -28.29 -9.31 15.98
CA ALA A 444 -29.31 -8.75 15.09
C ALA A 444 -30.62 -9.56 15.15
N GLU A 445 -30.51 -10.89 15.16
CA GLU A 445 -31.64 -11.81 15.22
C GLU A 445 -32.18 -12.06 16.67
N GLY A 446 -31.58 -11.45 17.69
CA GLY A 446 -31.96 -11.65 19.07
C GLY A 446 -31.57 -13.03 19.64
N ILE A 447 -30.51 -13.66 19.12
CA ILE A 447 -30.04 -14.98 19.51
C ILE A 447 -28.88 -14.84 20.49
N VAL A 448 -28.93 -15.53 21.64
CA VAL A 448 -27.78 -15.77 22.49
C VAL A 448 -27.17 -17.11 22.09
N GLY A 449 -26.00 -17.06 21.46
CA GLY A 449 -25.38 -18.25 20.90
C GLY A 449 -24.93 -19.26 21.96
N SER A 450 -24.93 -20.55 21.60
CA SER A 450 -24.53 -21.66 22.48
C SER A 450 -23.08 -21.56 22.97
N TYR A 451 -22.25 -20.80 22.30
CA TYR A 451 -20.84 -20.49 22.65
C TYR A 451 -20.69 -19.46 23.77
N ALA A 452 -21.73 -18.72 24.13
CA ALA A 452 -21.63 -17.63 25.11
C ALA A 452 -20.95 -18.02 26.44
N PRO A 453 -21.22 -19.18 27.05
CA PRO A 453 -20.56 -19.57 28.31
C PRO A 453 -19.05 -19.78 28.18
N VAL A 454 -18.55 -20.32 27.05
CA VAL A 454 -17.10 -20.57 26.85
C VAL A 454 -16.31 -19.29 26.60
N TYR A 455 -17.00 -18.20 26.21
CA TYR A 455 -16.44 -16.86 26.16
C TYR A 455 -16.57 -16.10 27.49
N GLY A 456 -17.07 -16.75 28.54
CA GLY A 456 -17.19 -16.17 29.88
C GLY A 456 -18.39 -15.27 30.08
N LEU A 457 -19.39 -15.30 29.19
CA LEU A 457 -20.62 -14.55 29.35
C LEU A 457 -21.48 -15.21 30.44
N ASP A 458 -21.65 -14.50 31.58
CA ASP A 458 -22.45 -14.93 32.71
C ASP A 458 -23.85 -14.34 32.59
N PRO A 459 -24.93 -15.17 32.46
CA PRO A 459 -26.30 -14.68 32.40
C PRO A 459 -26.75 -13.89 33.64
N ALA A 460 -26.04 -13.98 34.78
CA ALA A 460 -26.34 -13.20 35.97
C ALA A 460 -25.82 -11.75 35.88
N ASN A 461 -24.84 -11.48 34.99
CA ASN A 461 -24.33 -10.14 34.77
C ASN A 461 -25.20 -9.38 33.74
N PRO A 462 -25.78 -8.21 34.11
CA PRO A 462 -26.58 -7.43 33.15
C PRO A 462 -25.91 -7.03 31.85
N GLU A 463 -24.57 -6.80 31.85
CA GLU A 463 -23.78 -6.47 30.65
C GLU A 463 -23.62 -7.67 29.71
N HIS A 464 -23.77 -8.90 30.23
CA HIS A 464 -23.68 -10.14 29.45
C HIS A 464 -25.06 -10.60 28.91
N GLN A 465 -26.15 -9.88 29.26
CA GLN A 465 -27.49 -10.21 28.78
C GLN A 465 -27.78 -9.49 27.45
N LEU A 466 -28.45 -10.19 26.55
CA LEU A 466 -29.03 -9.58 25.36
C LEU A 466 -30.30 -8.86 25.77
N THR A 467 -30.19 -7.54 25.96
CA THR A 467 -31.27 -6.66 26.36
C THR A 467 -31.67 -5.72 25.22
N GLY A 468 -32.98 -5.57 24.98
CA GLY A 468 -33.47 -4.80 23.84
C GLY A 468 -33.29 -5.56 22.51
N THR A 469 -33.49 -4.84 21.42
CA THR A 469 -33.38 -5.37 20.06
C THR A 469 -32.39 -4.52 19.26
N TYR A 470 -31.65 -5.15 18.38
CA TYR A 470 -30.83 -4.46 17.39
C TYR A 470 -31.64 -4.18 16.12
N SER A 471 -31.55 -2.97 15.61
CA SER A 471 -32.01 -2.61 14.27
C SER A 471 -30.83 -2.47 13.33
N GLU A 472 -30.99 -2.99 12.13
CA GLU A 472 -29.98 -2.88 11.08
C GLU A 472 -30.15 -1.58 10.29
N HIS A 473 -29.05 -0.93 9.98
CA HIS A 473 -29.00 0.31 9.22
C HIS A 473 -27.90 0.26 8.18
N TYR A 474 -28.01 1.10 7.16
CA TYR A 474 -27.04 1.17 6.08
C TYR A 474 -26.84 2.60 5.60
N ASP A 475 -25.59 3.07 5.58
CA ASP A 475 -25.20 4.31 4.93
C ASP A 475 -24.85 4.02 3.47
N ALA A 476 -25.71 4.42 2.55
CA ALA A 476 -25.54 4.16 1.13
C ALA A 476 -24.38 4.97 0.50
N THR A 477 -24.02 6.11 1.08
CA THR A 477 -22.89 6.92 0.62
C THR A 477 -21.57 6.32 1.09
N ALA A 478 -21.47 6.00 2.39
CA ALA A 478 -20.27 5.35 2.94
C ALA A 478 -20.13 3.88 2.55
N VAL A 479 -21.21 3.24 2.05
CA VAL A 479 -21.28 1.78 1.83
C VAL A 479 -20.95 1.04 3.14
N ALA A 480 -21.57 1.43 4.23
CA ALA A 480 -21.24 0.92 5.56
C ALA A 480 -22.50 0.63 6.38
N PRO A 481 -22.69 -0.63 6.80
CA PRO A 481 -23.78 -1.04 7.68
C PRO A 481 -23.42 -0.87 9.16
N TRP A 482 -24.48 -0.74 10.00
CA TRP A 482 -24.34 -0.80 11.45
C TRP A 482 -25.59 -1.35 12.14
N LEU A 483 -25.38 -1.85 13.35
CA LEU A 483 -26.42 -2.27 14.27
C LEU A 483 -26.62 -1.21 15.35
N TRP A 484 -27.87 -0.91 15.67
CA TRP A 484 -28.24 0.03 16.71
C TRP A 484 -29.19 -0.59 17.74
N ASN A 485 -28.80 -0.57 19.01
CA ASN A 485 -29.65 -0.93 20.11
C ASN A 485 -30.10 0.33 20.87
N ALA A 486 -31.35 0.79 20.63
CA ALA A 486 -31.83 2.03 21.19
C ALA A 486 -32.05 1.97 22.73
N GLN A 487 -32.31 0.80 23.31
CA GLN A 487 -32.47 0.63 24.73
C GLN A 487 -31.14 0.71 25.48
N LYS A 488 -30.11 0.03 24.98
CA LYS A 488 -28.76 0.03 25.54
C LYS A 488 -27.91 1.23 25.06
N LYS A 489 -28.40 1.92 24.02
CA LYS A 489 -27.63 2.95 23.30
C LYS A 489 -26.25 2.43 22.81
N VAL A 490 -26.26 1.21 22.27
CA VAL A 490 -25.07 0.56 21.69
C VAL A 490 -25.11 0.70 20.19
N PHE A 491 -24.00 1.15 19.64
CA PHE A 491 -23.71 1.21 18.20
C PHE A 491 -22.61 0.21 17.88
N LEU A 492 -22.83 -0.63 16.86
CA LEU A 492 -21.84 -1.57 16.35
C LEU A 492 -21.71 -1.40 14.83
N SER A 493 -20.58 -0.93 14.34
CA SER A 493 -20.27 -0.93 12.91
C SER A 493 -19.86 -2.33 12.47
N VAL A 494 -20.47 -2.82 11.39
CA VAL A 494 -20.32 -4.21 10.90
C VAL A 494 -20.12 -4.24 9.39
N GLU A 495 -19.90 -5.44 8.82
CA GLU A 495 -20.04 -5.74 7.39
C GLU A 495 -21.25 -6.67 7.17
N THR A 496 -21.86 -6.57 5.99
CA THR A 496 -22.97 -7.41 5.55
C THR A 496 -22.77 -7.82 4.09
N GLU A 497 -23.55 -8.79 3.62
CA GLU A 497 -23.53 -9.19 2.20
C GLU A 497 -23.76 -7.99 1.25
N GLN A 498 -24.57 -7.01 1.66
CA GLN A 498 -24.83 -5.81 0.86
C GLN A 498 -23.56 -4.93 0.72
N SER A 499 -22.85 -4.65 1.80
CA SER A 499 -21.60 -3.87 1.76
C SER A 499 -20.49 -4.62 1.01
N ILE A 500 -20.41 -5.93 1.21
CA ILE A 500 -19.44 -6.78 0.51
C ILE A 500 -19.67 -6.81 -1.00
N ALA A 501 -20.93 -6.90 -1.45
CA ALA A 501 -21.27 -6.83 -2.88
C ALA A 501 -20.78 -5.51 -3.51
N ALA A 502 -21.03 -4.39 -2.85
CA ALA A 502 -20.62 -3.07 -3.32
C ALA A 502 -19.07 -2.90 -3.28
N LYS A 503 -18.39 -3.38 -2.23
CA LYS A 503 -16.93 -3.36 -2.13
C LYS A 503 -16.28 -4.28 -3.18
N ALA A 504 -16.85 -5.44 -3.47
CA ALA A 504 -16.39 -6.30 -4.56
C ALA A 504 -16.51 -5.61 -5.93
N GLN A 505 -17.62 -4.94 -6.18
CA GLN A 505 -17.82 -4.16 -7.40
C GLN A 505 -16.80 -3.02 -7.52
N TYR A 506 -16.55 -2.29 -6.43
CA TYR A 506 -15.52 -1.24 -6.37
C TYR A 506 -14.14 -1.78 -6.75
N VAL A 507 -13.75 -2.94 -6.20
CA VAL A 507 -12.47 -3.61 -6.52
C VAL A 507 -12.38 -3.94 -8.02
N ILE A 508 -13.48 -4.42 -8.61
CA ILE A 508 -13.53 -4.77 -10.04
C ILE A 508 -13.42 -3.53 -10.91
N GLU A 509 -14.21 -2.50 -10.65
CA GLU A 509 -14.30 -1.27 -11.45
C GLU A 509 -13.01 -0.46 -11.44
N ASN A 510 -12.30 -0.44 -10.29
CA ASN A 510 -11.05 0.30 -10.13
C ASN A 510 -9.81 -0.55 -10.46
N GLY A 511 -9.95 -1.77 -10.98
CA GLY A 511 -8.82 -2.61 -11.35
C GLY A 511 -7.93 -3.01 -10.18
N ILE A 512 -8.42 -2.97 -8.94
CA ILE A 512 -7.69 -3.28 -7.71
C ILE A 512 -7.35 -4.77 -7.67
N GLY A 513 -6.21 -5.12 -7.08
CA GLY A 513 -5.65 -6.48 -7.05
C GLY A 513 -6.50 -7.49 -6.30
N GLY A 514 -7.24 -7.06 -5.29
CA GLY A 514 -8.10 -7.93 -4.50
C GLY A 514 -8.49 -7.38 -3.14
N VAL A 515 -8.79 -8.29 -2.23
CA VAL A 515 -9.21 -8.01 -0.85
C VAL A 515 -8.35 -8.77 0.15
N MET A 516 -8.29 -8.26 1.37
CA MET A 516 -7.65 -8.90 2.52
C MET A 516 -8.61 -8.88 3.71
N PHE A 517 -8.73 -9.98 4.43
CA PHE A 517 -9.63 -10.13 5.57
C PHE A 517 -8.88 -10.18 6.90
N TRP A 518 -9.28 -9.40 7.85
CA TRP A 518 -8.96 -9.53 9.27
C TRP A 518 -10.22 -9.91 10.03
N GLU A 519 -10.34 -11.12 10.53
CA GLU A 519 -9.61 -12.37 10.33
C GLU A 519 -10.58 -13.46 9.84
N LEU A 520 -10.07 -14.49 9.18
CA LEU A 520 -10.89 -15.55 8.58
C LEU A 520 -11.92 -16.15 9.54
N ALA A 521 -11.57 -16.35 10.82
CA ALA A 521 -12.46 -16.91 11.84
C ALA A 521 -13.69 -16.05 12.17
N GLY A 522 -13.75 -14.82 11.67
CA GLY A 522 -14.84 -13.88 11.91
C GLY A 522 -16.00 -13.98 10.91
N ASP A 523 -15.81 -14.65 9.77
CA ASP A 523 -16.87 -14.87 8.77
C ASP A 523 -17.93 -15.85 9.29
N TYR A 524 -19.13 -15.81 8.73
CA TYR A 524 -20.28 -16.52 9.27
C TYR A 524 -20.89 -17.54 8.32
N GLY A 525 -21.61 -18.47 8.93
CA GLY A 525 -22.53 -19.38 8.29
C GLY A 525 -23.67 -19.73 9.25
N TRP A 526 -24.80 -20.21 8.71
CA TRP A 526 -25.93 -20.64 9.53
C TRP A 526 -25.74 -22.06 10.03
N ASN A 527 -25.68 -22.27 11.34
CA ASN A 527 -25.65 -23.58 11.98
C ASN A 527 -27.07 -24.04 12.30
N ALA A 528 -27.67 -24.81 11.40
CA ALA A 528 -29.04 -25.29 11.55
C ALA A 528 -29.23 -26.26 12.73
N ALA A 529 -28.17 -26.92 13.21
CA ALA A 529 -28.26 -27.84 14.34
C ALA A 529 -28.50 -27.10 15.66
N ASN A 530 -27.93 -25.92 15.81
CA ASN A 530 -28.04 -25.10 17.00
C ASN A 530 -29.04 -23.93 16.82
N GLY A 531 -29.46 -23.65 15.57
CA GLY A 531 -30.33 -22.51 15.28
C GLY A 531 -29.67 -21.16 15.52
N GLU A 532 -28.41 -21.02 15.18
CA GLU A 532 -27.57 -19.83 15.40
C GLU A 532 -26.60 -19.59 14.23
N TYR A 533 -26.11 -18.37 14.07
CA TYR A 533 -24.95 -18.09 13.24
C TYR A 533 -23.68 -18.50 13.96
N PHE A 534 -22.75 -19.04 13.21
CA PHE A 534 -21.45 -19.46 13.72
C PHE A 534 -20.37 -19.29 12.66
N ILE A 535 -19.11 -19.66 12.96
CA ILE A 535 -17.98 -19.64 12.04
C ILE A 535 -18.40 -20.26 10.70
N GLY A 536 -18.10 -19.57 9.61
CA GLY A 536 -18.43 -19.98 8.25
C GLY A 536 -17.59 -19.23 7.22
N ASP A 537 -18.09 -19.15 5.99
CA ASP A 537 -17.40 -18.53 4.87
C ASP A 537 -18.34 -17.80 3.88
N THR A 538 -19.46 -17.27 4.39
CA THR A 538 -20.50 -16.62 3.57
C THR A 538 -19.93 -15.41 2.80
N LEU A 539 -19.24 -14.50 3.47
CA LEU A 539 -18.71 -13.30 2.85
C LEU A 539 -17.51 -13.60 1.96
N THR A 540 -16.65 -14.54 2.38
CA THR A 540 -15.53 -15.04 1.56
C THR A 540 -16.05 -15.69 0.27
N THR A 541 -17.11 -16.50 0.35
CA THR A 541 -17.79 -17.10 -0.80
C THR A 541 -18.37 -16.03 -1.73
N GLN A 542 -18.91 -14.95 -1.20
CA GLN A 542 -19.45 -13.85 -2.00
C GLN A 542 -18.36 -13.12 -2.78
N PHE A 543 -17.21 -12.82 -2.18
CA PHE A 543 -16.05 -12.27 -2.90
C PHE A 543 -15.56 -13.19 -4.00
N TYR A 544 -15.41 -14.49 -3.70
CA TYR A 544 -15.02 -15.47 -4.71
C TYR A 544 -15.99 -15.49 -5.90
N ASN A 545 -17.31 -15.54 -5.64
CA ASN A 545 -18.32 -15.54 -6.67
C ASN A 545 -18.34 -14.24 -7.50
N SER A 546 -18.05 -13.11 -6.87
CA SER A 546 -17.97 -11.81 -7.55
C SER A 546 -16.72 -11.72 -8.44
N PHE A 547 -15.60 -12.28 -8.01
CA PHE A 547 -14.32 -12.14 -8.71
C PHE A 547 -14.09 -13.19 -9.79
N ARG A 548 -14.58 -14.41 -9.64
CA ARG A 548 -14.26 -15.56 -10.53
C ARG A 548 -14.50 -15.31 -12.01
N ASN A 549 -15.41 -14.42 -12.38
CA ASN A 549 -15.72 -14.07 -13.75
C ASN A 549 -15.39 -12.60 -14.08
N ALA A 550 -14.72 -11.89 -13.18
CA ALA A 550 -14.38 -10.49 -13.38
C ALA A 550 -13.21 -10.32 -14.35
N SER A 551 -13.11 -9.13 -14.96
CA SER A 551 -11.94 -8.76 -15.75
C SER A 551 -10.66 -8.79 -14.89
N PRO A 552 -9.50 -9.10 -15.47
CA PRO A 552 -8.23 -9.04 -14.74
C PRO A 552 -7.96 -7.66 -14.15
N TYR A 553 -7.21 -7.60 -13.06
CA TYR A 553 -6.85 -6.35 -12.41
C TYR A 553 -5.87 -5.48 -13.23
N GLY A 554 -5.74 -4.19 -12.88
CA GLY A 554 -4.86 -3.22 -13.53
C GLY A 554 -3.38 -3.48 -13.23
N ALA A 555 -2.60 -3.84 -14.24
CA ALA A 555 -1.18 -4.20 -14.08
C ALA A 555 -0.22 -3.04 -14.36
N VAL A 556 -0.71 -1.92 -14.90
CA VAL A 556 0.10 -0.77 -15.32
C VAL A 556 -0.16 0.42 -14.39
N LYS A 557 0.92 1.10 -13.99
CA LYS A 557 0.85 2.25 -13.10
C LYS A 557 0.37 3.52 -13.82
N ALA A 558 0.96 3.83 -14.97
CA ALA A 558 0.64 5.03 -15.72
C ALA A 558 -0.74 4.94 -16.41
N ASN A 559 -1.55 5.99 -16.28
CA ASN A 559 -2.80 6.15 -17.02
C ASN A 559 -2.63 7.01 -18.28
N ARG A 560 -1.38 7.25 -18.68
CA ARG A 560 -0.99 8.04 -19.86
C ARG A 560 0.10 7.33 -20.67
N THR A 561 0.29 7.75 -21.91
CA THR A 561 1.43 7.30 -22.73
C THR A 561 2.72 7.84 -22.14
N MET A 562 3.63 6.94 -21.78
CA MET A 562 4.96 7.29 -21.32
C MET A 562 5.96 7.32 -22.48
N PRO A 563 7.05 8.11 -22.38
CA PRO A 563 8.14 8.09 -23.36
C PRO A 563 8.70 6.66 -23.54
N THR A 564 9.18 6.37 -24.74
CA THR A 564 9.78 5.07 -25.10
C THR A 564 11.29 4.98 -24.80
N GLN A 565 11.88 6.07 -24.31
CA GLN A 565 13.28 6.21 -23.91
C GLN A 565 13.36 6.84 -22.52
N ALA A 566 14.47 6.62 -21.82
CA ALA A 566 14.68 7.15 -20.47
C ALA A 566 15.99 7.94 -20.36
N ALA A 567 16.03 8.89 -19.43
CA ALA A 567 17.23 9.52 -18.92
C ALA A 567 17.58 8.94 -17.53
N ASP A 568 18.88 8.76 -17.22
CA ASP A 568 19.30 8.33 -15.87
C ASP A 568 19.23 9.52 -14.92
N ILE A 569 18.02 9.85 -14.50
CA ILE A 569 17.72 10.85 -13.47
C ILE A 569 17.24 10.10 -12.24
N ARG A 570 17.83 10.44 -11.10
CA ARG A 570 17.48 9.84 -9.81
C ARG A 570 16.78 10.84 -8.91
N LEU A 571 15.78 10.35 -8.23
CA LEU A 571 14.92 11.11 -7.35
C LEU A 571 15.17 10.71 -5.90
N SER A 572 15.16 11.69 -5.02
CA SER A 572 15.00 11.48 -3.59
C SER A 572 14.08 12.55 -3.01
N ILE A 573 13.28 12.16 -2.02
CA ILE A 573 12.48 13.09 -1.21
C ILE A 573 12.96 12.96 0.22
N SER A 574 13.32 14.09 0.84
CA SER A 574 13.92 14.15 2.17
C SER A 574 13.44 15.37 2.96
N ASP A 575 13.98 15.56 4.16
CA ASP A 575 13.75 16.70 5.03
C ASP A 575 12.28 16.85 5.48
N PHE A 576 11.58 15.74 5.67
CA PHE A 576 10.27 15.74 6.30
C PHE A 576 10.40 16.15 7.77
N LYS A 577 9.46 16.95 8.24
CA LYS A 577 9.27 17.21 9.67
C LYS A 577 8.66 15.99 10.36
N LEU A 578 8.72 15.92 11.67
CA LEU A 578 7.96 14.92 12.42
C LEU A 578 6.47 15.05 12.12
N GLY A 579 5.76 13.91 12.06
CA GLY A 579 4.40 13.86 11.52
C GLY A 579 3.39 14.79 12.18
N ASP A 580 3.45 14.94 13.50
CA ASP A 580 2.64 15.88 14.28
C ASP A 580 2.99 17.37 14.04
N GLN A 581 4.15 17.64 13.44
CA GLN A 581 4.64 18.98 13.06
C GLN A 581 4.67 19.18 11.54
N ASN A 582 4.27 18.16 10.77
CA ASN A 582 4.36 18.13 9.30
C ASN A 582 3.11 18.75 8.66
N PHE A 583 2.93 20.07 8.89
CA PHE A 583 1.83 20.82 8.30
C PHE A 583 2.24 22.30 8.13
N PRO A 584 2.20 22.88 6.90
CA PRO A 584 2.09 22.14 5.62
C PRO A 584 3.26 21.16 5.42
N ILE A 585 3.10 20.19 4.54
CA ILE A 585 4.11 19.19 4.24
C ILE A 585 5.09 19.81 3.22
N ASN A 586 6.34 20.00 3.63
CA ASN A 586 7.34 20.75 2.86
C ASN A 586 8.66 19.97 2.69
N PRO A 587 8.67 18.77 2.08
CA PRO A 587 9.90 18.04 1.86
C PRO A 587 10.71 18.63 0.72
N LYS A 588 11.96 18.21 0.62
CA LYS A 588 12.84 18.51 -0.50
C LYS A 588 12.83 17.36 -1.50
N LEU A 589 12.40 17.65 -2.72
CA LEU A 589 12.56 16.82 -3.89
C LEU A 589 13.90 17.14 -4.54
N THR A 590 14.82 16.19 -4.60
CA THR A 590 16.12 16.33 -5.26
C THR A 590 16.16 15.45 -6.48
N LEU A 591 16.50 16.06 -7.63
CA LEU A 591 16.75 15.37 -8.88
C LEU A 591 18.26 15.39 -9.16
N THR A 592 18.89 14.24 -9.32
CA THR A 592 20.30 14.11 -9.67
C THR A 592 20.42 13.58 -11.09
N ASN A 593 21.12 14.32 -11.94
CA ASN A 593 21.37 13.91 -13.32
C ASN A 593 22.56 12.96 -13.40
N HIS A 594 22.32 11.70 -13.72
CA HIS A 594 23.36 10.70 -14.01
C HIS A 594 23.48 10.41 -15.51
N SER A 595 22.66 11.06 -16.36
CA SER A 595 22.69 10.87 -17.79
C SER A 595 23.95 11.46 -18.41
N GLU A 596 24.33 10.96 -19.58
CA GLU A 596 25.22 11.69 -20.47
C GLU A 596 24.49 12.96 -20.98
N GLY A 597 25.16 14.09 -20.89
CA GLY A 597 24.62 15.40 -21.23
C GLY A 597 23.93 16.10 -20.04
N ALA A 598 23.78 17.40 -20.17
CA ALA A 598 23.17 18.25 -19.16
C ALA A 598 21.66 18.38 -19.39
N ILE A 599 20.89 18.48 -18.31
CA ILE A 599 19.50 18.96 -18.40
C ILE A 599 19.60 20.48 -18.65
N PRO A 600 19.11 20.98 -19.78
CA PRO A 600 19.26 22.39 -20.11
C PRO A 600 18.35 23.28 -19.27
N GLY A 601 18.73 24.54 -19.12
CA GLY A 601 17.84 25.56 -18.60
C GLY A 601 16.58 25.70 -19.45
N GLY A 602 15.43 25.90 -18.81
CA GLY A 602 14.13 25.90 -19.47
C GLY A 602 13.50 24.51 -19.67
N ALA A 603 14.21 23.43 -19.39
CA ALA A 603 13.62 22.08 -19.43
C ALA A 603 12.42 21.96 -18.51
N SER A 604 11.41 21.22 -18.97
CA SER A 604 10.18 20.97 -18.23
C SER A 604 10.23 19.60 -17.56
N ILE A 605 9.89 19.52 -16.28
CA ILE A 605 9.76 18.28 -15.53
C ILE A 605 8.30 18.14 -15.09
N SER A 606 7.66 17.07 -15.50
CA SER A 606 6.28 16.76 -15.14
C SER A 606 6.15 15.39 -14.49
N PHE A 607 5.20 15.24 -13.57
CA PHE A 607 4.97 14.03 -12.81
C PHE A 607 3.53 13.95 -12.30
N ASP A 608 3.10 12.78 -11.88
CA ASP A 608 1.79 12.54 -11.31
C ASP A 608 1.87 12.50 -9.78
N VAL A 609 0.84 13.07 -9.13
CA VAL A 609 0.58 12.94 -7.70
C VAL A 609 -0.85 12.42 -7.51
N PRO A 610 -1.15 11.70 -6.42
CA PRO A 610 -2.48 11.10 -6.23
C PRO A 610 -3.57 12.15 -6.01
N THR A 611 -4.78 11.86 -6.43
CA THR A 611 -5.97 12.69 -6.14
C THR A 611 -6.36 12.67 -4.66
N ALA A 612 -5.77 11.77 -3.87
CA ALA A 612 -5.86 11.76 -2.41
C ALA A 612 -5.35 13.08 -1.77
N ILE A 613 -4.53 13.87 -2.47
CA ILE A 613 -4.15 15.20 -2.04
C ILE A 613 -4.95 16.28 -2.78
N PRO A 614 -5.08 17.50 -2.20
CA PRO A 614 -5.62 18.65 -2.91
C PRO A 614 -4.79 19.03 -4.14
N ASP A 615 -5.46 19.57 -5.17
CA ASP A 615 -4.79 20.06 -6.39
C ASP A 615 -4.10 21.43 -6.22
N THR A 616 -3.76 21.77 -4.98
CA THR A 616 -3.07 23.01 -4.58
C THR A 616 -1.57 22.81 -4.32
N ILE A 617 -1.01 21.66 -4.71
CA ILE A 617 0.43 21.44 -4.59
C ILE A 617 1.22 22.53 -5.32
N SER A 618 2.26 23.03 -4.68
CA SER A 618 3.10 24.11 -5.16
C SER A 618 4.56 23.91 -4.73
N ASP A 619 5.46 24.83 -5.08
CA ASP A 619 6.83 24.87 -4.57
C ASP A 619 7.15 26.18 -3.84
N GLN A 620 8.17 26.10 -2.98
CA GLN A 620 8.74 27.26 -2.28
C GLN A 620 10.12 27.65 -2.84
N SER A 621 10.56 27.00 -3.91
CA SER A 621 11.89 27.20 -4.53
C SER A 621 11.87 28.17 -5.71
N GLY A 622 10.67 28.59 -6.16
CA GLY A 622 10.52 29.53 -7.27
C GLY A 622 10.66 28.89 -8.66
N PHE A 623 10.45 27.57 -8.77
CA PHE A 623 10.44 26.86 -10.05
C PHE A 623 9.07 26.91 -10.76
N GLY A 624 8.04 27.47 -10.10
CA GLY A 624 6.71 27.63 -10.65
C GLY A 624 5.97 26.31 -10.78
N LEU A 625 6.10 25.43 -9.78
CA LEU A 625 5.38 24.16 -9.75
C LEU A 625 3.88 24.40 -9.73
N THR A 626 3.17 23.79 -10.66
CA THR A 626 1.71 23.98 -10.84
C THR A 626 1.06 22.69 -11.32
N VAL A 627 -0.21 22.52 -10.97
CA VAL A 627 -1.07 21.47 -11.50
C VAL A 627 -1.51 21.86 -12.92
N ILE A 628 -1.17 21.04 -13.91
CA ILE A 628 -1.53 21.28 -15.32
C ILE A 628 -2.76 20.46 -15.74
N GLU A 629 -3.06 19.33 -15.04
CA GLU A 629 -4.28 18.55 -15.20
C GLU A 629 -4.76 18.19 -13.80
N SER A 630 -5.94 18.67 -13.42
CA SER A 630 -6.55 18.28 -12.15
C SER A 630 -7.41 17.03 -12.33
N GLY A 631 -7.17 16.00 -11.49
CA GLY A 631 -8.03 14.82 -11.40
C GLY A 631 -9.21 14.99 -10.45
N ARG A 632 -9.46 16.22 -9.99
CA ARG A 632 -10.47 16.55 -9.01
C ARG A 632 -11.89 16.34 -9.52
N ASN A 633 -12.80 15.92 -8.65
CA ASN A 633 -14.24 15.90 -8.93
C ASN A 633 -14.78 17.30 -9.20
N ALA A 634 -15.86 17.41 -9.96
CA ALA A 634 -16.56 18.68 -10.19
C ALA A 634 -17.08 19.32 -8.88
N SER A 635 -17.43 18.49 -7.87
CA SER A 635 -17.85 18.94 -6.53
C SER A 635 -16.69 19.44 -5.67
N GLY A 636 -15.46 19.05 -5.98
CA GLY A 636 -14.26 19.44 -5.28
C GLY A 636 -14.01 18.78 -3.92
N ASN A 637 -14.82 17.77 -3.56
CA ASN A 637 -14.63 16.92 -2.39
C ASN A 637 -14.56 15.46 -2.85
N ASN A 638 -14.47 14.52 -1.92
CA ASN A 638 -14.47 13.08 -2.22
C ASN A 638 -15.70 12.34 -1.69
N ILE A 639 -16.82 13.03 -1.52
CA ILE A 639 -18.10 12.39 -1.15
C ILE A 639 -18.50 11.42 -2.26
N GLY A 640 -18.69 10.14 -1.90
CA GLY A 640 -18.99 9.07 -2.85
C GLY A 640 -17.82 8.61 -3.72
N GLY A 641 -16.60 9.05 -3.40
CA GLY A 641 -15.35 8.60 -4.00
C GLY A 641 -14.62 9.64 -4.85
N LEU A 642 -13.35 9.39 -5.09
CA LEU A 642 -12.48 10.15 -6.00
C LEU A 642 -12.70 9.68 -7.44
N SER A 643 -12.68 10.59 -8.41
CA SER A 643 -13.06 10.28 -9.81
C SER A 643 -11.91 9.86 -10.69
N SER A 644 -10.68 10.13 -10.33
CA SER A 644 -9.48 9.73 -11.07
C SER A 644 -8.29 9.52 -10.14
N ASP A 645 -7.23 8.90 -10.68
CA ASP A 645 -6.07 8.50 -9.89
C ASP A 645 -5.10 9.64 -9.61
N PHE A 646 -4.92 10.57 -10.59
CA PHE A 646 -3.80 11.51 -10.56
C PHE A 646 -4.18 12.95 -10.87
N HIS A 647 -3.43 13.88 -10.23
CA HIS A 647 -3.17 15.21 -10.76
C HIS A 647 -1.85 15.17 -11.52
N ARG A 648 -1.77 15.81 -12.70
CA ARG A 648 -0.52 16.05 -13.42
C ARG A 648 0.08 17.37 -13.00
N VAL A 649 1.33 17.35 -12.56
CA VAL A 649 2.08 18.48 -12.04
C VAL A 649 3.27 18.77 -12.93
N ARG A 650 3.66 20.04 -13.06
CA ARG A 650 4.83 20.47 -13.84
C ARG A 650 5.57 21.60 -13.15
N PHE A 651 6.88 21.60 -13.26
CA PHE A 651 7.73 22.76 -13.04
C PHE A 651 8.78 22.87 -14.15
N ASN A 652 9.37 24.05 -14.32
CA ASN A 652 10.41 24.30 -15.31
C ASN A 652 11.72 24.70 -14.62
N LEU A 653 12.85 24.24 -15.13
CA LEU A 653 14.12 24.78 -14.73
C LEU A 653 14.23 26.24 -15.21
N PRO A 654 14.71 27.17 -14.38
CA PRO A 654 15.01 28.52 -14.85
C PRO A 654 15.95 28.48 -16.04
N GLY A 655 15.78 29.39 -17.03
CA GLY A 655 16.58 29.38 -18.25
C GLY A 655 18.10 29.50 -18.06
N TYR A 656 18.53 30.05 -16.92
CA TYR A 656 19.95 30.16 -16.53
C TYR A 656 20.50 28.92 -15.80
N LEU A 657 19.64 27.97 -15.40
CA LEU A 657 20.02 26.82 -14.59
C LEU A 657 20.11 25.57 -15.48
N SER A 658 21.32 25.12 -15.76
CA SER A 658 21.59 23.81 -16.36
C SER A 658 22.08 22.85 -15.28
N VAL A 659 21.67 21.57 -15.35
CA VAL A 659 22.09 20.53 -14.41
C VAL A 659 23.00 19.56 -15.15
N ALA A 660 24.30 19.71 -14.97
CA ALA A 660 25.29 18.85 -15.61
C ALA A 660 25.22 17.41 -15.09
N SER A 661 25.87 16.46 -15.82
CA SER A 661 26.02 15.08 -15.34
C SER A 661 26.72 15.06 -13.99
N GLY A 662 26.16 14.37 -13.02
CA GLY A 662 26.60 14.31 -11.62
C GLY A 662 26.07 15.44 -10.72
N GLU A 663 25.43 16.47 -11.28
CA GLU A 663 24.85 17.57 -10.50
C GLU A 663 23.40 17.29 -10.12
N SER A 664 22.91 18.08 -9.14
CA SER A 664 21.55 17.94 -8.61
C SER A 664 20.84 19.30 -8.55
N VAL A 665 19.53 19.25 -8.68
CA VAL A 665 18.63 20.37 -8.39
C VAL A 665 17.62 19.96 -7.32
N THR A 666 17.30 20.88 -6.41
CA THR A 666 16.38 20.63 -5.30
C THR A 666 15.19 21.60 -5.38
N VAL A 667 13.99 21.04 -5.27
CA VAL A 667 12.71 21.75 -5.24
C VAL A 667 12.05 21.49 -3.90
N THR A 668 11.73 22.54 -3.14
CA THR A 668 10.98 22.42 -1.89
C THR A 668 9.51 22.38 -2.22
N LEU A 669 8.88 21.22 -2.03
CA LEU A 669 7.45 21.02 -2.26
C LEU A 669 6.62 21.71 -1.16
N ASN A 670 5.32 21.92 -1.44
CA ASN A 670 4.35 22.41 -0.47
C ASN A 670 2.97 21.82 -0.78
N TYR A 671 2.46 20.97 0.13
CA TYR A 671 1.16 20.33 0.01
C TYR A 671 0.57 20.03 1.40
N HIS A 672 -0.68 19.51 1.49
CA HIS A 672 -1.40 19.52 2.75
C HIS A 672 -1.89 18.18 3.27
N LEU A 673 -2.14 17.20 2.41
CA LEU A 673 -2.43 15.81 2.80
C LEU A 673 -1.27 14.91 2.39
N PRO A 674 -1.00 13.81 3.11
CA PRO A 674 0.12 12.94 2.78
C PRO A 674 -0.04 12.30 1.40
N MET A 675 1.08 12.10 0.72
CA MET A 675 1.16 11.36 -0.54
C MET A 675 2.34 10.39 -0.50
N PRO A 676 2.28 9.30 -1.28
CA PRO A 676 3.45 8.45 -1.52
C PRO A 676 4.41 9.14 -2.51
N MET A 677 5.45 8.43 -2.95
CA MET A 677 6.35 8.93 -3.99
C MET A 677 5.55 9.38 -5.23
N PRO A 678 5.76 10.61 -5.72
CA PRO A 678 5.26 11.01 -7.03
C PRO A 678 5.74 10.05 -8.13
N SER A 679 4.99 9.93 -9.21
CA SER A 679 5.22 8.91 -10.23
C SER A 679 5.08 9.45 -11.66
N ASN A 680 5.34 8.58 -12.66
CA ASN A 680 5.19 8.87 -14.07
C ASN A 680 5.96 10.13 -14.51
N TRP A 681 7.23 10.17 -14.11
CA TRP A 681 8.12 11.30 -14.35
C TRP A 681 8.53 11.40 -15.82
N ILE A 682 8.39 12.60 -16.36
CA ILE A 682 8.82 12.94 -17.73
C ILE A 682 9.69 14.20 -17.67
N LEU A 683 10.88 14.11 -18.23
CA LEU A 683 11.71 15.26 -18.61
C LEU A 683 11.43 15.59 -20.07
N SER A 684 11.03 16.85 -20.35
CA SER A 684 10.95 17.40 -21.70
C SER A 684 12.12 18.38 -21.91
N ALA A 685 13.05 18.03 -22.79
CA ALA A 685 14.25 18.81 -23.05
C ALA A 685 14.69 18.67 -24.51
N ASN A 686 15.10 19.77 -25.14
CA ASN A 686 15.60 19.81 -26.52
C ASN A 686 14.64 19.16 -27.56
N GLY A 687 13.32 19.28 -27.34
CA GLY A 687 12.32 18.74 -28.26
C GLY A 687 12.06 17.24 -28.11
N ALA A 688 12.62 16.58 -27.09
CA ALA A 688 12.40 15.16 -26.82
C ALA A 688 11.92 14.95 -25.38
N ASP A 689 11.15 13.86 -25.18
CA ASP A 689 10.64 13.43 -23.89
C ASP A 689 11.38 12.18 -23.41
N TYR A 690 11.72 12.17 -22.15
CA TYR A 690 12.43 11.08 -21.47
C TYR A 690 11.68 10.68 -20.22
N ALA A 691 11.39 9.39 -20.04
CA ALA A 691 11.03 8.83 -18.74
C ALA A 691 12.26 8.82 -17.81
N PHE A 692 12.05 8.65 -16.50
CA PHE A 692 13.18 8.49 -15.57
C PHE A 692 13.55 7.01 -15.47
N ALA A 693 14.83 6.66 -15.72
CA ALA A 693 15.31 5.30 -15.70
C ALA A 693 15.14 4.62 -14.33
N GLN A 694 15.17 5.39 -13.25
CA GLN A 694 14.90 4.88 -11.91
C GLN A 694 13.49 4.27 -11.79
N GLU A 695 12.52 4.86 -12.46
CA GLU A 695 11.13 4.41 -12.44
C GLU A 695 10.81 3.41 -13.57
N TYR A 696 11.42 3.59 -14.73
CA TYR A 696 11.23 2.77 -15.94
C TYR A 696 12.55 2.13 -16.40
N PRO A 697 13.15 1.25 -15.59
CA PRO A 697 14.48 0.68 -15.89
C PRO A 697 14.52 -0.26 -17.10
N GLN A 698 13.36 -0.66 -17.63
CA GLN A 698 13.21 -1.47 -18.85
C GLN A 698 13.38 -0.66 -20.13
N LEU A 699 13.31 0.68 -20.06
CA LEU A 699 13.46 1.53 -21.23
C LEU A 699 14.95 1.74 -21.58
N PRO A 700 15.31 1.91 -22.85
CA PRO A 700 16.65 2.28 -23.23
C PRO A 700 17.02 3.64 -22.62
N VAL A 701 18.15 3.66 -21.92
CA VAL A 701 18.71 4.90 -21.37
C VAL A 701 19.53 5.58 -22.46
N VAL A 702 19.21 6.85 -22.74
CA VAL A 702 19.87 7.65 -23.77
C VAL A 702 20.45 8.95 -23.18
N ALA A 703 21.41 9.55 -23.85
CA ALA A 703 21.95 10.85 -23.49
C ALA A 703 20.89 11.96 -23.69
N ILE A 704 20.83 12.92 -22.78
CA ILE A 704 19.93 14.06 -22.92
C ILE A 704 20.40 14.91 -24.11
N GLY A 705 19.56 15.04 -25.13
CA GLY A 705 19.87 15.74 -26.37
C GLY A 705 20.41 14.87 -27.52
N SER A 706 20.53 13.53 -27.34
CA SER A 706 20.89 12.57 -28.38
C SER A 706 19.66 11.87 -28.97
N GLY A 707 18.52 12.53 -29.08
CA GLY A 707 17.30 11.90 -29.61
C GLY A 707 17.47 11.50 -31.09
N ASP A 708 17.68 10.19 -31.35
CA ASP A 708 17.30 9.61 -32.64
C ASP A 708 15.77 9.64 -32.73
N GLY A 709 15.25 10.48 -33.64
CA GLY A 709 13.82 10.60 -33.89
C GLY A 709 13.22 9.28 -34.32
N GLY A 710 12.48 8.61 -33.43
CA GLY A 710 11.51 7.59 -33.82
C GLY A 710 10.29 8.27 -34.45
N PRO A 711 9.58 7.63 -35.41
CA PRO A 711 8.59 8.28 -36.25
C PRO A 711 7.30 8.57 -35.46
N GLY A 712 7.11 9.83 -35.12
CA GLY A 712 5.81 10.39 -34.71
C GLY A 712 5.38 11.45 -35.73
N ASP A 713 4.32 11.22 -36.42
CA ASP A 713 3.74 12.04 -37.49
C ASP A 713 3.75 13.55 -37.18
N GLY A 714 4.39 14.31 -38.05
CA GLY A 714 4.31 15.75 -38.08
C GLY A 714 5.55 16.37 -38.70
N ASP A 715 5.58 16.52 -40.03
CA ASP A 715 6.58 17.17 -40.85
C ASP A 715 7.33 18.33 -40.15
N ALA A 716 8.54 18.05 -39.66
CA ALA A 716 9.57 19.05 -39.60
C ALA A 716 10.69 18.61 -40.55
N ASN A 717 10.64 19.06 -41.76
CA ASN A 717 11.72 18.96 -42.70
C ASN A 717 12.99 19.49 -42.06
N GLY A 718 13.93 18.59 -41.73
CA GLY A 718 15.27 18.93 -41.27
C GLY A 718 16.05 19.56 -42.41
N GLU A 719 15.88 20.83 -42.59
CA GLU A 719 16.68 21.65 -43.50
C GLU A 719 18.02 21.93 -42.83
N SER A 720 19.10 21.30 -43.27
CA SER A 720 20.45 21.53 -42.75
C SER A 720 21.13 22.63 -43.53
N CYS A 721 21.36 23.73 -42.86
CA CYS A 721 22.19 24.82 -43.34
C CYS A 721 23.63 24.58 -42.86
N GLY A 722 24.56 24.32 -43.76
CA GLY A 722 25.94 23.89 -43.44
C GLY A 722 26.61 24.68 -42.30
N GLY A 723 26.69 24.07 -41.12
CA GLY A 723 27.35 24.62 -39.94
C GLY A 723 26.44 25.32 -38.91
N VAL A 724 25.10 25.45 -39.12
CA VAL A 724 24.16 25.98 -38.14
C VAL A 724 23.69 24.84 -37.26
N THR A 725 24.04 24.92 -35.97
CA THR A 725 23.61 23.96 -34.93
C THR A 725 22.36 24.43 -34.18
N ALA A 726 21.81 25.60 -34.51
CA ALA A 726 20.61 26.15 -33.91
C ALA A 726 19.33 25.69 -34.61
N THR A 727 18.24 25.56 -33.86
CA THR A 727 16.92 25.23 -34.43
C THR A 727 16.49 26.27 -35.44
N ILE A 728 16.08 25.86 -36.64
CA ILE A 728 15.56 26.72 -37.72
C ILE A 728 14.04 26.58 -37.73
N TYR A 729 13.33 27.69 -37.51
CA TYR A 729 11.86 27.73 -37.51
C TYR A 729 11.33 28.13 -38.88
N PRO A 730 10.40 27.41 -39.50
CA PRO A 730 9.80 27.85 -40.74
C PRO A 730 8.88 29.06 -40.50
N TYR A 731 9.13 30.16 -41.19
CA TYR A 731 8.25 31.32 -41.13
C TYR A 731 6.85 30.97 -41.68
N PRO A 732 5.72 31.32 -41.00
CA PRO A 732 5.60 32.27 -39.87
C PRO A 732 5.57 31.67 -38.48
N GLN A 733 6.22 30.55 -38.22
CA GLN A 733 6.33 29.97 -36.87
C GLN A 733 7.39 30.74 -36.08
N TRP A 734 6.94 31.67 -35.26
CA TRP A 734 7.83 32.49 -34.46
C TRP A 734 8.41 31.72 -33.28
N PRO A 735 9.75 31.78 -33.02
CA PRO A 735 10.40 31.10 -31.90
C PRO A 735 10.08 31.71 -30.53
N GLN A 736 9.64 32.96 -30.47
CA GLN A 736 9.31 33.67 -29.27
C GLN A 736 7.83 33.99 -29.18
N THR A 737 7.29 34.09 -27.97
CA THR A 737 5.86 34.36 -27.73
C THR A 737 5.65 35.75 -27.15
N ASP A 738 4.45 36.33 -27.32
CA ASP A 738 4.01 37.52 -26.62
C ASP A 738 3.59 37.22 -25.17
N TRP A 739 3.13 38.25 -24.48
CA TRP A 739 2.67 38.14 -23.10
C TRP A 739 1.42 37.27 -22.89
N GLN A 740 0.74 36.90 -23.96
CA GLN A 740 -0.39 35.97 -23.94
C GLN A 740 0.05 34.52 -24.27
N GLY A 741 1.33 34.30 -24.52
CA GLY A 741 1.89 32.99 -24.89
C GLY A 741 1.70 32.61 -26.37
N LEU A 742 1.34 33.57 -27.22
CA LEU A 742 1.16 33.34 -28.67
C LEU A 742 2.47 33.62 -29.42
N PRO A 743 2.89 32.74 -30.39
CA PRO A 743 4.07 32.97 -31.21
C PRO A 743 3.97 34.32 -31.96
N SER A 744 4.96 35.19 -31.82
CA SER A 744 4.82 36.57 -32.22
C SER A 744 6.06 37.24 -32.79
N HIS A 745 7.29 36.79 -32.47
CA HIS A 745 8.52 37.47 -32.85
C HIS A 745 9.75 36.55 -32.77
N ALA A 746 10.88 37.06 -33.24
CA ALA A 746 12.20 36.50 -33.02
C ALA A 746 13.10 37.50 -32.28
N VAL A 747 14.13 37.00 -31.58
CA VAL A 747 15.16 37.80 -30.91
C VAL A 747 16.53 37.47 -31.48
N GLY A 748 17.53 38.34 -31.18
CA GLY A 748 18.87 38.17 -31.72
C GLY A 748 19.44 36.78 -31.45
N GLY A 749 19.78 36.07 -32.53
CA GLY A 749 20.24 34.69 -32.47
C GLY A 749 19.25 33.64 -33.01
N ASP A 750 17.96 33.91 -33.05
CA ASP A 750 16.96 33.02 -33.60
C ASP A 750 17.11 32.85 -35.10
N HIS A 751 16.83 31.63 -35.63
CA HIS A 751 16.92 31.32 -37.04
C HIS A 751 15.55 30.96 -37.63
N LEU A 752 15.16 31.62 -38.71
CA LEU A 752 13.92 31.31 -39.46
C LEU A 752 14.25 30.95 -40.91
N SER A 753 13.54 29.95 -41.44
CA SER A 753 13.55 29.69 -42.88
C SER A 753 12.39 30.39 -43.58
N TYR A 754 12.68 31.01 -44.73
CA TYR A 754 11.72 31.68 -45.58
C TYR A 754 12.13 31.61 -47.05
N GLN A 755 11.25 31.16 -47.92
CA GLN A 755 11.48 31.02 -49.37
C GLN A 755 12.78 30.28 -49.74
N GLY A 756 13.08 29.16 -49.08
CA GLY A 756 14.25 28.34 -49.33
C GLY A 756 15.59 28.90 -48.82
N SER A 757 15.54 29.90 -47.95
CA SER A 757 16.71 30.52 -47.35
C SER A 757 16.59 30.59 -45.82
N VAL A 758 17.69 30.50 -45.10
CA VAL A 758 17.75 30.64 -43.63
C VAL A 758 18.30 32.00 -43.26
N TYR A 759 17.59 32.67 -42.35
CA TYR A 759 17.94 33.98 -41.81
C TYR A 759 18.09 33.93 -40.29
N LYS A 760 19.07 34.64 -39.77
CA LYS A 760 19.29 34.84 -38.34
C LYS A 760 18.79 36.23 -37.95
N ALA A 761 17.99 36.29 -36.88
CA ALA A 761 17.62 37.56 -36.29
C ALA A 761 18.81 38.25 -35.63
N ASN A 762 19.03 39.54 -35.92
CA ASN A 762 20.09 40.34 -35.37
C ASN A 762 19.71 40.95 -34.00
N TRP A 763 18.43 41.22 -33.84
CA TRP A 763 17.79 41.74 -32.60
C TRP A 763 16.29 41.34 -32.62
N TRP A 764 15.53 41.88 -31.71
CA TRP A 764 14.09 41.67 -31.66
C TRP A 764 13.41 42.11 -32.97
N THR A 765 12.65 41.24 -33.58
CA THR A 765 11.96 41.51 -34.83
C THR A 765 10.71 40.66 -35.00
N ASN A 766 9.68 41.22 -35.66
CA ASN A 766 8.51 40.55 -36.15
C ASN A 766 8.28 40.77 -37.67
N SER A 767 9.30 41.24 -38.36
CA SER A 767 9.31 41.43 -39.80
C SER A 767 9.55 40.10 -40.56
N VAL A 768 9.15 40.03 -41.81
CA VAL A 768 9.39 38.85 -42.68
C VAL A 768 10.90 38.61 -42.78
N PRO A 769 11.39 37.37 -42.60
CA PRO A 769 12.82 37.08 -42.69
C PRO A 769 13.44 37.58 -44.00
N GLY A 770 14.51 38.35 -43.88
CA GLY A 770 15.23 38.95 -45.00
C GLY A 770 14.59 40.21 -45.60
N SER A 771 13.48 40.73 -45.05
CA SER A 771 12.83 41.94 -45.59
C SER A 771 13.46 43.27 -45.17
N ASP A 772 14.27 43.24 -44.11
CA ASP A 772 14.93 44.44 -43.56
C ASP A 772 16.25 44.08 -42.82
N GLY A 773 16.90 45.11 -42.25
CA GLY A 773 18.20 44.96 -41.56
C GLY A 773 18.15 44.18 -40.23
N SER A 774 16.97 43.79 -39.75
CA SER A 774 16.82 42.92 -38.55
C SER A 774 17.20 41.46 -38.82
N TRP A 775 17.48 41.11 -40.06
CA TRP A 775 17.82 39.74 -40.50
C TRP A 775 19.18 39.70 -41.18
N SER A 776 19.97 38.69 -40.88
CA SER A 776 21.17 38.30 -41.61
C SER A 776 20.92 37.01 -42.38
N PHE A 777 21.16 37.01 -43.69
CA PHE A 777 21.14 35.80 -44.49
C PHE A 777 22.24 34.84 -44.04
N ILE A 778 21.93 33.56 -43.89
CA ILE A 778 22.88 32.52 -43.45
C ILE A 778 23.21 31.57 -44.58
N CYS A 779 22.18 30.92 -45.22
CA CYS A 779 22.41 29.96 -46.31
C CYS A 779 21.08 29.77 -47.10
N ASN A 780 21.16 29.11 -48.26
CA ASN A 780 20.02 28.49 -48.93
C ASN A 780 19.87 27.04 -48.46
N LEU A 781 18.60 26.62 -48.33
CA LEU A 781 18.23 25.26 -47.99
C LEU A 781 18.24 24.34 -49.20
#